data_be4ac8db2fcc44ff140f4934deb50355
#
_entry.id   be4ac8db2fcc44ff140f4934deb50355
#
_cell.length_a   1.000
_cell.length_b   1.000
_cell.length_c   1.000
_cell.angle_alpha   90.00
_cell.angle_beta   90.00
_cell.angle_gamma   90.00
#
_symmetry.space_group_name_H-M   'P 1'
#
loop_
_entity.id
_entity.type
_entity.pdbx_description
1 polymer ?
#
loop_
_entity_poly.entity_id
_entity_poly.type
_entity_poly.pdbx_seq_one_letter_code
_entity_poly.pdbx_strand_id
1 'polypeptide(L)'
;MAAAPPPHSSADSDWERRNASLDAAVAVLHYAYPILMLFFFLAAFTARSIIVSNATSKVAKPTTTGPGGKPLPATDPTRNFVKKHVADDVTPSQKRLFQCLSLAVALTFVANSINVIVHALYARKDNWWCGKHVVIYLVGAFFVYCLYLITLFDSKPSPTIAHLSTWALATVLELVLLACSIAIYTHPHREPAVDPPEPKWRTRMTEWEMAEVAADLLRILLLLALIAFYYLFVTCPQRRKKHEAGSAAETQALLGGERDGHGHAENGHAAESYGSLPSGNRPKHSHSEGPPPAWSRPTGAPSRSWWEYLKGYRVFFPYLWPSKDRRLQIVVIVCFLIVVCQRIVNLLVPDQIGKIVNTLAGDREGNPWVLIVVFIFFRFIQGNNGLLGAIRSTLWIPVGQYSYRELSVAAFEHVHSLSLDFHLGKKTGEVLSALGKGSSINTFLEQVTFQVVPMFIDLGVAIGYFLIKFDAYYALVICIVTFWYFYLTIRMAQWRAEIRREMVNADREEDAVKNDSMVSYETVKYFNAEAYEFNRYRAAVNKFQKAEYKVLLSLNLMNISQNMVFMLGLLVTCFIAAYQVTTGQMKVGRFVTLITYMGQLQSPLNFFGTFYRMIQSAMINSERMLELFKEQPTVVDREGAGELPSCEGDLRFSDVHFSYDNRKPALQGLDFHCAPGTTTAFVGESGGGKSTVFRLLYRFYNTSSGSIEVDGRNVEDLTIESVRRHIGVVPQDTVLFNESLMYNLKYANPEATDEQVYEACRAASIHDKIMTFPDKYETKVGERGLRLSGGEKQRVAIARTILKNPRIIMLDEATAALDTETEQHIQEAFTTLAKGRTMLIIAHRLSTIVHADQILVLHRGKVAERGTHEELLEKNGHYAAMWKKQIRAQRAAEQAKILKDKADRLRRESKDGTIGSDDGSSSPDSSTSSSDDEQGKKARSSTDSKRPRSSYGNSSKPAGHP
;
A
#
# COMPACT_ATOMS: atom_id res chain seq x y z
N MET A 1 50.02 -66.55 28.32
CA MET A 1 49.31 -66.50 29.61
C MET A 1 48.67 -65.14 29.69
N ALA A 2 47.44 -65.04 29.28
CA ALA A 2 46.62 -63.90 29.41
C ALA A 2 45.96 -63.91 30.81
N ALA A 3 46.24 -62.85 31.58
CA ALA A 3 45.64 -62.65 32.90
C ALA A 3 44.13 -62.47 32.72
N ALA A 4 43.34 -63.28 33.45
CA ALA A 4 41.91 -63.12 33.56
C ALA A 4 41.57 -61.75 34.13
N PRO A 5 40.51 -61.11 33.69
CA PRO A 5 40.07 -59.82 34.24
C PRO A 5 39.66 -60.06 35.72
N PRO A 6 39.86 -59.03 36.60
CA PRO A 6 39.46 -59.13 38.01
C PRO A 6 37.92 -59.27 38.10
N PRO A 7 37.35 -59.94 39.14
CA PRO A 7 35.92 -60.06 39.30
C PRO A 7 35.31 -58.68 39.58
N HIS A 8 34.26 -58.37 38.80
CA HIS A 8 33.52 -57.13 38.95
C HIS A 8 32.91 -57.03 40.37
N SER A 9 33.31 -55.98 41.12
CA SER A 9 32.68 -55.66 42.41
C SER A 9 31.25 -55.19 42.23
N SER A 10 30.36 -55.45 43.20
CA SER A 10 28.99 -54.98 43.18
C SER A 10 28.81 -53.45 43.01
N ALA A 11 29.87 -52.72 43.36
CA ALA A 11 30.00 -51.29 43.15
C ALA A 11 30.19 -50.93 41.66
N ASP A 12 30.85 -51.79 40.86
CA ASP A 12 31.05 -51.54 39.42
C ASP A 12 29.72 -51.67 38.63
N SER A 13 28.85 -52.59 39.06
CA SER A 13 27.55 -52.79 38.37
C SER A 13 26.54 -51.66 38.64
N ASP A 14 26.65 -50.97 39.77
CA ASP A 14 25.70 -49.90 40.19
C ASP A 14 26.05 -48.56 39.48
N TRP A 15 27.31 -48.27 39.25
CA TRP A 15 27.70 -47.09 38.51
C TRP A 15 27.48 -47.27 36.99
N GLU A 16 27.71 -48.49 36.42
CA GLU A 16 27.36 -48.82 35.05
C GLU A 16 25.85 -48.57 34.78
N ARG A 17 24.99 -49.09 35.67
CA ARG A 17 23.51 -48.82 35.55
C ARG A 17 23.18 -47.32 35.66
N ARG A 18 23.83 -46.59 36.53
CA ARG A 18 23.65 -45.17 36.73
C ARG A 18 24.11 -44.39 35.50
N ASN A 19 25.28 -44.68 34.93
CA ASN A 19 25.75 -44.05 33.69
C ASN A 19 24.87 -44.38 32.50
N ALA A 20 24.43 -45.60 32.31
CA ALA A 20 23.48 -45.98 31.27
C ALA A 20 22.12 -45.24 31.41
N SER A 21 21.67 -44.98 32.65
CA SER A 21 20.46 -44.20 32.86
C SER A 21 20.67 -42.69 32.61
N LEU A 22 21.85 -42.12 32.88
CA LEU A 22 22.21 -40.75 32.55
C LEU A 22 22.36 -40.56 31.03
N ASP A 23 23.01 -41.49 30.35
CA ASP A 23 23.13 -41.46 28.88
C ASP A 23 21.76 -41.49 28.19
N ALA A 24 20.86 -42.35 28.68
CA ALA A 24 19.47 -42.39 28.19
C ALA A 24 18.72 -41.06 28.46
N ALA A 25 18.91 -40.49 29.63
CA ALA A 25 18.29 -39.17 29.99
C ALA A 25 18.83 -38.05 29.11
N VAL A 26 20.15 -38.00 28.87
CA VAL A 26 20.78 -37.02 27.97
C VAL A 26 20.28 -37.22 26.54
N ALA A 27 20.15 -38.47 26.05
CA ALA A 27 19.60 -38.74 24.73
C ALA A 27 18.16 -38.21 24.59
N VAL A 28 17.32 -38.43 25.59
CA VAL A 28 15.92 -37.91 25.60
C VAL A 28 15.93 -36.39 25.61
N LEU A 29 16.78 -35.76 26.43
CA LEU A 29 16.90 -34.28 26.47
C LEU A 29 17.39 -33.74 25.13
N HIS A 30 18.35 -34.34 24.48
CA HIS A 30 18.85 -33.95 23.17
C HIS A 30 17.75 -33.98 22.09
N TYR A 31 16.88 -35.02 22.09
CA TYR A 31 15.71 -35.06 21.19
C TYR A 31 14.66 -34.00 21.53
N ALA A 32 14.38 -33.79 22.81
CA ALA A 32 13.33 -32.91 23.26
C ALA A 32 13.70 -31.43 23.16
N TYR A 33 14.99 -31.07 23.35
CA TYR A 33 15.45 -29.69 23.45
C TYR A 33 15.04 -28.79 22.28
N PRO A 34 15.35 -29.08 21.01
CA PRO A 34 14.98 -28.21 19.91
C PRO A 34 13.48 -28.08 19.74
N ILE A 35 12.73 -29.14 20.00
CA ILE A 35 11.27 -29.16 19.90
C ILE A 35 10.66 -28.29 20.98
N LEU A 36 11.06 -28.49 22.26
CA LEU A 36 10.61 -27.69 23.40
C LEU A 36 10.90 -26.20 23.19
N MET A 37 12.11 -25.88 22.81
CA MET A 37 12.54 -24.48 22.56
C MET A 37 11.73 -23.82 21.46
N LEU A 38 11.49 -24.53 20.35
CA LEU A 38 10.69 -24.02 19.23
C LEU A 38 9.23 -23.76 19.66
N PHE A 39 8.58 -24.77 20.28
CA PHE A 39 7.19 -24.62 20.72
C PHE A 39 7.02 -23.54 21.78
N PHE A 40 7.92 -23.48 22.75
CA PHE A 40 7.87 -22.46 23.80
C PHE A 40 8.03 -21.05 23.22
N PHE A 41 8.96 -20.87 22.29
CA PHE A 41 9.14 -19.58 21.63
C PHE A 41 7.92 -19.17 20.82
N LEU A 42 7.38 -20.09 20.02
CA LEU A 42 6.18 -19.82 19.21
C LEU A 42 4.96 -19.50 20.10
N ALA A 43 4.80 -20.25 21.21
CA ALA A 43 3.75 -19.99 22.19
C ALA A 43 3.92 -18.62 22.88
N ALA A 44 5.11 -18.29 23.34
CA ALA A 44 5.40 -17.00 23.98
C ALA A 44 5.23 -15.82 23.01
N PHE A 45 5.65 -15.99 21.75
CA PHE A 45 5.53 -14.99 20.72
C PHE A 45 4.07 -14.77 20.28
N THR A 46 3.30 -15.86 20.12
CA THR A 46 1.86 -15.79 19.78
C THR A 46 1.03 -15.25 20.95
N ALA A 47 1.29 -15.66 22.19
CA ALA A 47 0.63 -15.13 23.39
C ALA A 47 0.82 -13.61 23.50
N ARG A 48 2.05 -13.14 23.31
CA ARG A 48 2.34 -11.69 23.25
C ARG A 48 1.56 -11.00 22.15
N SER A 49 1.55 -11.57 20.94
CA SER A 49 0.82 -11.01 19.80
C SER A 49 -0.67 -10.89 20.08
N ILE A 50 -1.26 -11.91 20.75
CA ILE A 50 -2.66 -11.90 21.18
C ILE A 50 -2.91 -10.85 22.26
N ILE A 51 -2.03 -10.74 23.27
CA ILE A 51 -2.18 -9.76 24.36
C ILE A 51 -2.11 -8.33 23.79
N VAL A 52 -1.16 -8.04 22.92
CA VAL A 52 -1.03 -6.72 22.24
C VAL A 52 -2.23 -6.45 21.34
N SER A 53 -2.76 -7.47 20.67
CA SER A 53 -3.96 -7.39 19.82
C SER A 53 -5.23 -7.15 20.64
N ASN A 54 -5.41 -7.84 21.79
CA ASN A 54 -6.60 -7.71 22.64
C ASN A 54 -6.62 -6.39 23.42
N ALA A 55 -5.46 -5.83 23.76
CA ALA A 55 -5.37 -4.49 24.32
C ALA A 55 -5.83 -3.40 23.34
N THR A 56 -5.77 -3.67 22.03
CA THR A 56 -6.28 -2.78 20.97
C THR A 56 -7.73 -3.09 20.57
N SER A 57 -8.30 -4.25 20.91
CA SER A 57 -9.61 -4.71 20.45
C SER A 57 -10.77 -4.48 21.44
N LYS A 58 -10.56 -3.81 22.57
CA LYS A 58 -11.64 -3.50 23.55
C LYS A 58 -12.58 -2.38 23.12
N VAL A 59 -12.46 -1.86 21.89
CA VAL A 59 -13.32 -0.79 21.37
C VAL A 59 -13.93 -1.21 20.04
N ALA A 60 -15.28 -1.12 20.00
CA ALA A 60 -16.21 -1.13 18.88
C ALA A 60 -16.61 -2.49 18.29
N LYS A 61 -17.90 -2.78 18.42
CA LYS A 61 -18.65 -3.71 17.57
C LYS A 61 -18.64 -3.18 16.13
N PRO A 62 -18.52 -4.04 15.11
CA PRO A 62 -18.62 -3.62 13.71
C PRO A 62 -20.06 -3.17 13.44
N THR A 63 -20.27 -1.88 13.19
CA THR A 63 -21.58 -1.28 12.89
C THR A 63 -21.83 -1.06 11.41
N THR A 64 -20.88 -1.36 10.54
CA THR A 64 -21.00 -1.17 9.11
C THR A 64 -20.67 -2.42 8.31
N THR A 65 -21.50 -2.71 7.33
CA THR A 65 -21.30 -3.78 6.35
C THR A 65 -20.61 -3.21 5.11
N GLY A 66 -19.57 -3.90 4.62
CA GLY A 66 -18.92 -3.58 3.35
C GLY A 66 -19.73 -4.06 2.14
N PRO A 67 -19.23 -3.82 0.93
CA PRO A 67 -19.87 -4.24 -0.30
C PRO A 67 -20.23 -5.73 -0.30
N GLY A 68 -21.39 -6.08 -0.78
CA GLY A 68 -21.89 -7.45 -0.75
C GLY A 68 -22.35 -7.94 0.63
N GLY A 69 -22.66 -7.04 1.58
CA GLY A 69 -23.20 -7.39 2.91
C GLY A 69 -22.17 -8.02 3.88
N LYS A 70 -20.89 -7.96 3.55
CA LYS A 70 -19.80 -8.51 4.40
C LYS A 70 -19.34 -7.49 5.44
N PRO A 71 -19.06 -7.88 6.70
CA PRO A 71 -18.66 -6.96 7.75
C PRO A 71 -17.30 -6.31 7.46
N LEU A 72 -17.23 -4.98 7.52
CA LEU A 72 -15.98 -4.22 7.53
C LEU A 72 -15.39 -4.19 8.94
N PRO A 73 -14.07 -4.15 9.09
CA PRO A 73 -13.46 -3.94 10.39
C PRO A 73 -13.81 -2.53 10.87
N ALA A 74 -14.36 -2.42 12.07
CA ALA A 74 -14.69 -1.14 12.68
C ALA A 74 -13.45 -0.24 12.72
N THR A 75 -13.53 0.92 12.09
CA THR A 75 -12.58 2.01 12.26
C THR A 75 -12.97 2.76 13.52
N ASP A 76 -12.03 2.88 14.44
CA ASP A 76 -12.21 3.62 15.68
C ASP A 76 -12.25 5.14 15.37
N PRO A 77 -13.42 5.83 15.43
CA PRO A 77 -13.49 7.25 15.11
C PRO A 77 -12.78 8.12 16.16
N THR A 78 -12.46 7.56 17.32
CA THR A 78 -11.72 8.22 18.41
C THR A 78 -10.23 7.91 18.41
N ARG A 79 -9.66 7.46 17.29
CA ARG A 79 -8.21 7.42 17.13
C ARG A 79 -7.62 8.84 17.05
N ASN A 80 -8.18 9.75 17.83
CA ASN A 80 -7.50 10.92 18.32
C ASN A 80 -6.28 10.41 19.08
N PHE A 81 -5.13 10.41 18.40
CA PHE A 81 -3.79 10.51 18.94
C PHE A 81 -3.68 10.36 20.48
N VAL A 82 -4.17 9.27 21.06
CA VAL A 82 -3.47 8.75 22.20
C VAL A 82 -2.13 8.35 21.61
N LYS A 83 -1.12 9.20 21.78
CA LYS A 83 0.28 8.82 21.61
C LYS A 83 0.38 7.47 22.30
N LYS A 84 0.25 6.38 21.49
CA LYS A 84 0.56 5.05 21.98
C LYS A 84 1.97 5.25 22.51
N HIS A 85 2.18 5.09 23.79
CA HIS A 85 3.53 4.95 24.32
C HIS A 85 4.08 3.73 23.59
N VAL A 86 4.66 3.97 22.42
CA VAL A 86 5.54 3.02 21.77
C VAL A 86 6.65 2.91 22.80
N ALA A 87 6.71 1.76 23.49
CA ALA A 87 7.82 1.46 24.38
C ALA A 87 9.06 1.79 23.58
N ASP A 88 9.85 2.76 24.06
CA ASP A 88 11.02 3.28 23.34
C ASP A 88 11.85 2.08 22.91
N ASP A 89 12.16 1.99 21.64
CA ASP A 89 13.01 0.92 21.12
C ASP A 89 14.42 1.13 21.69
N VAL A 90 15.11 0.05 21.98
CA VAL A 90 16.50 0.09 22.45
C VAL A 90 17.35 0.81 21.42
N THR A 91 18.36 1.56 21.84
CA THR A 91 19.24 2.28 20.92
C THR A 91 19.85 1.36 19.85
N PRO A 92 20.13 1.85 18.63
CA PRO A 92 20.65 1.02 17.55
C PRO A 92 21.95 0.27 17.92
N SER A 93 22.77 0.83 18.81
CA SER A 93 24.00 0.20 19.30
C SER A 93 23.69 -0.96 20.26
N GLN A 94 22.75 -0.79 21.16
CA GLN A 94 22.30 -1.84 22.08
C GLN A 94 21.61 -2.98 21.30
N LYS A 95 20.81 -2.66 20.30
CA LYS A 95 20.20 -3.67 19.43
C LYS A 95 21.26 -4.51 18.71
N ARG A 96 22.31 -3.89 18.18
CA ARG A 96 23.44 -4.61 17.57
C ARG A 96 24.14 -5.53 18.57
N LEU A 97 24.29 -5.11 19.83
CA LEU A 97 24.89 -5.95 20.86
C LEU A 97 24.07 -7.23 21.09
N PHE A 98 22.74 -7.13 21.25
CA PHE A 98 21.88 -8.32 21.36
C PHE A 98 21.96 -9.23 20.14
N GLN A 99 22.05 -8.67 18.94
CA GLN A 99 22.19 -9.42 17.69
C GLN A 99 23.54 -10.16 17.64
N CYS A 100 24.64 -9.49 18.00
CA CYS A 100 25.97 -10.09 18.03
C CYS A 100 26.06 -11.22 19.07
N LEU A 101 25.53 -11.02 20.27
CA LEU A 101 25.52 -12.05 21.31
C LEU A 101 24.64 -13.24 20.92
N SER A 102 23.47 -13.02 20.36
CA SER A 102 22.61 -14.11 19.88
C SER A 102 23.25 -14.88 18.72
N LEU A 103 23.98 -14.20 17.85
CA LEU A 103 24.77 -14.84 16.81
C LEU A 103 25.92 -15.67 17.42
N ALA A 104 26.59 -15.14 18.44
CA ALA A 104 27.65 -15.86 19.12
C ALA A 104 27.12 -17.16 19.77
N VAL A 105 25.91 -17.14 20.38
CA VAL A 105 25.25 -18.37 20.88
C VAL A 105 25.04 -19.36 19.76
N ALA A 106 24.51 -18.96 18.61
CA ALA A 106 24.32 -19.86 17.47
C ALA A 106 25.65 -20.44 16.96
N LEU A 107 26.72 -19.65 16.97
CA LEU A 107 28.07 -20.09 16.56
C LEU A 107 28.67 -21.13 17.51
N THR A 108 28.29 -21.18 18.79
CA THR A 108 28.76 -22.25 19.70
C THR A 108 28.24 -23.63 19.27
N PHE A 109 27.03 -23.74 18.74
CA PHE A 109 26.51 -24.99 18.17
C PHE A 109 27.25 -25.38 16.89
N VAL A 110 27.69 -24.42 16.07
CA VAL A 110 28.54 -24.68 14.91
C VAL A 110 29.92 -25.16 15.37
N ALA A 111 30.50 -24.55 16.40
CA ALA A 111 31.78 -24.97 16.96
C ALA A 111 31.71 -26.41 17.47
N ASN A 112 30.67 -26.78 18.25
CA ASN A 112 30.44 -28.16 18.69
C ASN A 112 30.24 -29.12 17.49
N SER A 113 29.54 -28.68 16.46
CA SER A 113 29.35 -29.46 15.25
C SER A 113 30.67 -29.72 14.51
N ILE A 114 31.54 -28.72 14.43
CA ILE A 114 32.88 -28.87 13.86
C ILE A 114 33.70 -29.82 14.71
N ASN A 115 33.67 -29.70 16.05
CA ASN A 115 34.32 -30.62 16.99
C ASN A 115 33.94 -32.08 16.76
N VAL A 116 32.63 -32.33 16.65
CA VAL A 116 32.07 -33.65 16.34
C VAL A 116 32.54 -34.18 14.98
N ILE A 117 32.54 -33.35 13.93
CA ILE A 117 32.99 -33.73 12.59
C ILE A 117 34.49 -34.08 12.60
N VAL A 118 35.32 -33.25 13.19
CA VAL A 118 36.77 -33.44 13.24
C VAL A 118 37.10 -34.69 14.07
N HIS A 119 36.44 -34.87 15.22
CA HIS A 119 36.59 -36.08 16.04
C HIS A 119 36.23 -37.34 15.27
N ALA A 120 35.13 -37.35 14.56
CA ALA A 120 34.69 -38.50 13.73
C ALA A 120 35.70 -38.81 12.61
N LEU A 121 36.32 -37.79 12.01
CA LEU A 121 37.35 -37.95 10.99
C LEU A 121 38.66 -38.53 11.60
N TYR A 122 39.01 -38.06 12.79
CA TYR A 122 40.22 -38.50 13.47
C TYR A 122 40.10 -39.91 14.05
N ALA A 123 39.00 -40.23 14.75
CA ALA A 123 38.73 -41.52 15.41
C ALA A 123 38.03 -42.53 14.47
N ARG A 124 38.22 -42.37 13.18
CA ARG A 124 37.61 -43.25 12.17
C ARG A 124 37.99 -44.73 12.32
N LYS A 125 39.26 -45.03 12.64
CA LYS A 125 39.75 -46.37 12.84
C LYS A 125 39.04 -47.10 13.98
N ASP A 126 38.51 -46.36 14.93
CA ASP A 126 37.83 -46.83 16.12
C ASP A 126 36.30 -46.91 15.98
N ASN A 127 35.78 -46.67 14.76
CA ASN A 127 34.34 -46.61 14.47
C ASN A 127 33.56 -45.66 15.39
N TRP A 128 34.16 -44.55 15.82
CA TRP A 128 33.54 -43.59 16.71
C TRP A 128 32.31 -42.94 16.06
N TRP A 129 31.24 -42.77 16.82
CA TRP A 129 29.99 -42.17 16.41
C TRP A 129 29.31 -41.46 17.58
N CYS A 130 29.01 -40.16 17.43
CA CYS A 130 28.39 -39.35 18.49
C CYS A 130 26.92 -39.68 18.82
N GLY A 131 26.27 -40.55 18.06
CA GLY A 131 24.86 -40.86 18.23
C GLY A 131 23.94 -39.87 17.50
N LYS A 132 22.77 -40.38 17.05
CA LYS A 132 21.75 -39.60 16.34
C LYS A 132 21.19 -38.47 17.19
N HIS A 133 21.09 -38.64 18.51
CA HIS A 133 20.56 -37.65 19.45
C HIS A 133 21.41 -36.39 19.51
N VAL A 134 22.74 -36.48 19.53
CA VAL A 134 23.65 -35.33 19.55
C VAL A 134 23.49 -34.51 18.27
N VAL A 135 23.41 -35.17 17.12
CA VAL A 135 23.24 -34.47 15.84
C VAL A 135 21.91 -33.74 15.78
N ILE A 136 20.82 -34.37 16.21
CA ILE A 136 19.49 -33.75 16.22
C ILE A 136 19.47 -32.54 17.19
N TYR A 137 20.14 -32.66 18.33
CA TYR A 137 20.31 -31.56 19.26
C TYR A 137 21.06 -30.39 18.63
N LEU A 138 22.29 -30.64 18.09
CA LEU A 138 23.12 -29.58 17.51
C LEU A 138 22.44 -28.89 16.32
N VAL A 139 21.91 -29.66 15.39
CA VAL A 139 21.21 -29.14 14.19
C VAL A 139 19.92 -28.43 14.57
N GLY A 140 19.08 -29.06 15.39
CA GLY A 140 17.78 -28.54 15.78
C GLY A 140 17.92 -27.24 16.63
N ALA A 141 18.82 -27.25 17.62
CA ALA A 141 19.08 -26.07 18.43
C ALA A 141 19.63 -24.91 17.60
N PHE A 142 20.61 -25.16 16.73
CA PHE A 142 21.13 -24.17 15.81
C PHE A 142 19.99 -23.52 15.01
N PHE A 143 19.07 -24.30 14.44
CA PHE A 143 17.95 -23.81 13.67
C PHE A 143 17.00 -22.94 14.50
N VAL A 144 16.70 -23.33 15.75
CA VAL A 144 15.86 -22.58 16.67
C VAL A 144 16.50 -21.23 17.06
N TYR A 145 17.80 -21.22 17.36
CA TYR A 145 18.52 -19.96 17.67
C TYR A 145 18.64 -19.04 16.46
N CYS A 146 18.73 -19.59 15.25
CA CYS A 146 18.64 -18.80 14.03
C CYS A 146 17.27 -18.12 13.88
N LEU A 147 16.17 -18.82 14.20
CA LEU A 147 14.84 -18.25 14.22
C LEU A 147 14.73 -17.10 15.25
N TYR A 148 15.32 -17.27 16.45
CA TYR A 148 15.37 -16.20 17.46
C TYR A 148 16.14 -14.98 16.95
N LEU A 149 17.27 -15.18 16.28
CA LEU A 149 18.05 -14.12 15.70
C LEU A 149 17.25 -13.35 14.63
N ILE A 150 16.55 -14.04 13.73
CA ILE A 150 15.70 -13.43 12.71
C ILE A 150 14.60 -12.59 13.35
N THR A 151 13.92 -13.12 14.37
CA THR A 151 12.86 -12.38 15.07
C THR A 151 13.39 -11.16 15.83
N LEU A 152 14.64 -11.18 16.28
CA LEU A 152 15.33 -10.04 16.90
C LEU A 152 15.59 -8.90 15.90
N PHE A 153 15.76 -9.21 14.60
CA PHE A 153 15.87 -8.21 13.54
C PHE A 153 14.52 -7.56 13.21
N ASP A 154 13.47 -8.35 13.16
CA ASP A 154 12.15 -7.93 12.65
C ASP A 154 11.25 -7.28 13.73
N SER A 155 11.37 -7.68 14.99
CA SER A 155 10.47 -7.17 16.04
C SER A 155 10.79 -5.74 16.47
N LYS A 156 9.70 -4.94 16.67
CA LYS A 156 9.73 -3.62 17.33
C LYS A 156 8.66 -3.58 18.42
N PRO A 157 9.01 -3.21 19.67
CA PRO A 157 10.36 -3.02 20.24
C PRO A 157 11.13 -4.34 20.33
N SER A 158 12.45 -4.32 20.23
CA SER A 158 13.32 -5.48 20.28
C SER A 158 14.46 -5.22 21.27
N PRO A 159 14.84 -6.21 22.12
CA PRO A 159 14.27 -7.55 22.31
C PRO A 159 12.95 -7.56 23.10
N THR A 160 12.20 -8.65 22.97
CA THR A 160 10.86 -8.80 23.57
C THR A 160 10.89 -9.69 24.82
N ILE A 161 9.83 -9.68 25.62
CA ILE A 161 9.66 -10.62 26.75
C ILE A 161 9.72 -12.09 26.29
N ALA A 162 9.24 -12.38 25.06
CA ALA A 162 9.34 -13.72 24.49
C ALA A 162 10.81 -14.16 24.32
N HIS A 163 11.70 -13.26 23.91
CA HIS A 163 13.14 -13.56 23.83
C HIS A 163 13.73 -13.78 25.23
N LEU A 164 13.37 -12.96 26.21
CA LEU A 164 13.85 -13.13 27.58
C LEU A 164 13.44 -14.49 28.18
N SER A 165 12.16 -14.86 28.02
CA SER A 165 11.65 -16.13 28.56
C SER A 165 12.29 -17.35 27.89
N THR A 166 12.59 -17.26 26.58
CA THR A 166 13.28 -18.33 25.85
C THR A 166 14.74 -18.44 26.24
N TRP A 167 15.46 -17.34 26.42
CA TRP A 167 16.85 -17.35 26.92
C TRP A 167 16.94 -17.92 28.34
N ALA A 168 15.97 -17.60 29.21
CA ALA A 168 15.91 -18.14 30.56
C ALA A 168 15.67 -19.67 30.54
N LEU A 169 14.71 -20.15 29.75
CA LEU A 169 14.45 -21.58 29.58
C LEU A 169 15.69 -22.29 29.00
N ALA A 170 16.31 -21.72 27.96
CA ALA A 170 17.53 -22.23 27.37
C ALA A 170 18.67 -22.39 28.38
N THR A 171 18.89 -21.35 29.22
CA THR A 171 19.93 -21.41 30.26
C THR A 171 19.70 -22.55 31.25
N VAL A 172 18.44 -22.80 31.64
CA VAL A 172 18.12 -23.90 32.55
C VAL A 172 18.39 -25.25 31.88
N LEU A 173 17.96 -25.44 30.65
CA LEU A 173 18.16 -26.70 29.91
C LEU A 173 19.63 -26.95 29.62
N GLU A 174 20.38 -25.95 29.22
CA GLU A 174 21.85 -26.06 28.97
C GLU A 174 22.61 -26.34 30.26
N LEU A 175 22.22 -25.77 31.40
CA LEU A 175 22.83 -26.11 32.71
C LEU A 175 22.58 -27.56 33.09
N VAL A 176 21.38 -28.08 32.83
CA VAL A 176 21.06 -29.51 33.08
C VAL A 176 21.89 -30.41 32.17
N LEU A 177 21.99 -30.08 30.89
CA LEU A 177 22.81 -30.85 29.94
C LEU A 177 24.28 -30.83 30.32
N LEU A 178 24.84 -29.65 30.64
CA LEU A 178 26.23 -29.51 31.07
C LEU A 178 26.50 -30.33 32.34
N ALA A 179 25.62 -30.29 33.35
CA ALA A 179 25.74 -31.06 34.57
C ALA A 179 25.75 -32.56 34.30
N CYS A 180 24.87 -33.04 33.40
CA CYS A 180 24.82 -34.45 32.99
C CYS A 180 26.11 -34.84 32.23
N SER A 181 26.59 -34.03 31.29
CA SER A 181 27.81 -34.27 30.51
C SER A 181 29.05 -34.35 31.42
N ILE A 182 29.19 -33.38 32.35
CA ILE A 182 30.25 -33.40 33.34
C ILE A 182 30.18 -34.67 34.23
N ALA A 183 28.97 -35.04 34.68
CA ALA A 183 28.75 -36.23 35.49
C ALA A 183 29.15 -37.52 34.78
N ILE A 184 28.91 -37.62 33.46
CA ILE A 184 29.30 -38.73 32.62
C ILE A 184 30.81 -38.75 32.39
N TYR A 185 31.39 -37.62 31.94
CA TYR A 185 32.81 -37.54 31.51
C TYR A 185 33.84 -37.54 32.66
N THR A 186 33.45 -37.24 33.90
CA THR A 186 34.35 -37.29 35.08
C THR A 186 34.46 -38.70 35.67
N HIS A 187 33.61 -39.66 35.25
CA HIS A 187 33.65 -41.04 35.69
C HIS A 187 34.09 -41.94 34.54
N PRO A 188 34.54 -43.22 34.82
CA PRO A 188 34.81 -44.15 33.73
C PRO A 188 33.59 -44.33 32.85
N HIS A 189 33.72 -43.97 31.56
CA HIS A 189 32.64 -43.96 30.59
C HIS A 189 33.07 -44.67 29.31
N ARG A 190 32.03 -45.14 28.55
CA ARG A 190 32.24 -45.85 27.30
C ARG A 190 32.26 -44.84 26.16
N GLU A 191 33.28 -44.91 25.28
CA GLU A 191 33.25 -44.10 24.04
C GLU A 191 32.11 -44.59 23.12
N PRO A 192 31.30 -43.65 22.58
CA PRO A 192 30.29 -43.98 21.61
C PRO A 192 30.92 -44.56 20.34
N ALA A 193 30.45 -45.73 19.89
CA ALA A 193 30.94 -46.36 18.65
C ALA A 193 29.82 -47.15 17.95
N VAL A 194 29.92 -47.35 16.62
CA VAL A 194 29.07 -48.21 15.83
C VAL A 194 29.68 -49.60 15.78
N ASP A 195 28.97 -50.64 16.34
CA ASP A 195 29.40 -52.03 16.36
C ASP A 195 30.85 -52.23 16.79
N PRO A 196 31.24 -51.88 18.02
CA PRO A 196 32.60 -52.04 18.48
C PRO A 196 32.94 -53.48 18.73
N PRO A 197 34.11 -53.98 18.27
CA PRO A 197 34.57 -55.33 18.58
C PRO A 197 34.87 -55.55 20.08
N GLU A 198 35.24 -54.50 20.79
CA GLU A 198 35.37 -54.46 22.26
C GLU A 198 35.07 -53.02 22.78
N PRO A 199 34.39 -52.89 23.94
CA PRO A 199 34.08 -51.58 24.49
C PRO A 199 35.39 -50.89 24.99
N LYS A 200 35.72 -49.72 24.41
CA LYS A 200 36.81 -48.90 24.91
C LYS A 200 36.35 -48.04 26.09
N TRP A 201 36.89 -48.30 27.27
CA TRP A 201 36.66 -47.52 28.47
C TRP A 201 37.67 -46.40 28.60
N ARG A 202 37.18 -45.20 28.95
CA ARG A 202 38.00 -44.03 29.27
C ARG A 202 37.82 -43.66 30.74
N THR A 203 38.91 -43.42 31.41
CA THR A 203 38.95 -43.04 32.82
C THR A 203 39.15 -41.51 33.06
N ARG A 204 39.43 -40.75 31.98
CA ARG A 204 39.63 -39.34 31.97
C ARG A 204 38.94 -38.68 30.78
N MET A 205 38.54 -37.45 30.90
CA MET A 205 38.04 -36.66 29.79
C MET A 205 39.03 -36.58 28.63
N THR A 206 38.59 -36.82 27.43
CA THR A 206 39.35 -36.63 26.21
C THR A 206 39.43 -35.16 25.82
N GLU A 207 40.37 -34.80 24.95
CA GLU A 207 40.50 -33.41 24.45
C GLU A 207 39.25 -32.95 23.74
N TRP A 208 38.54 -33.85 23.05
CA TRP A 208 37.30 -33.57 22.34
C TRP A 208 36.12 -33.30 23.28
N GLU A 209 35.99 -34.07 24.35
CA GLU A 209 34.98 -33.87 25.41
C GLU A 209 35.25 -32.59 26.20
N MET A 210 36.51 -32.24 26.45
CA MET A 210 36.86 -30.93 27.03
C MET A 210 36.50 -29.76 26.14
N ALA A 211 36.67 -29.90 24.82
CA ALA A 211 36.25 -28.88 23.84
C ALA A 211 34.73 -28.72 23.81
N GLU A 212 33.98 -29.82 23.91
CA GLU A 212 32.49 -29.82 23.98
C GLU A 212 32.02 -29.09 25.24
N VAL A 213 32.51 -29.46 26.41
CA VAL A 213 32.20 -28.84 27.71
C VAL A 213 32.56 -27.35 27.71
N ALA A 214 33.69 -26.97 27.11
CA ALA A 214 34.08 -25.58 27.00
C ALA A 214 33.11 -24.76 26.13
N ALA A 215 32.67 -25.32 25.01
CA ALA A 215 31.72 -24.66 24.15
C ALA A 215 30.33 -24.52 24.81
N ASP A 216 29.88 -25.51 25.57
CA ASP A 216 28.62 -25.47 26.33
C ASP A 216 28.70 -24.44 27.48
N LEU A 217 29.83 -24.38 28.19
CA LEU A 217 30.04 -23.36 29.22
C LEU A 217 30.01 -21.95 28.61
N LEU A 218 30.70 -21.75 27.50
CA LEU A 218 30.67 -20.47 26.78
C LEU A 218 29.26 -20.09 26.37
N ARG A 219 28.44 -21.04 25.89
CA ARG A 219 27.04 -20.85 25.54
C ARG A 219 26.22 -20.35 26.70
N ILE A 220 26.34 -20.99 27.86
CA ILE A 220 25.66 -20.58 29.10
C ILE A 220 26.05 -19.17 29.51
N LEU A 221 27.35 -18.84 29.47
CA LEU A 221 27.82 -17.47 29.77
C LEU A 221 27.22 -16.44 28.83
N LEU A 222 27.12 -16.73 27.52
CA LEU A 222 26.53 -15.85 26.53
C LEU A 222 25.01 -15.67 26.77
N LEU A 223 24.30 -16.74 27.14
CA LEU A 223 22.88 -16.67 27.49
C LEU A 223 22.63 -15.85 28.76
N LEU A 224 23.46 -16.02 29.79
CA LEU A 224 23.41 -15.21 31.01
C LEU A 224 23.69 -13.73 30.71
N ALA A 225 24.65 -13.44 29.83
CA ALA A 225 24.93 -12.08 29.38
C ALA A 225 23.73 -11.45 28.64
N LEU A 226 23.04 -12.20 27.78
CA LEU A 226 21.82 -11.75 27.11
C LEU A 226 20.71 -11.40 28.09
N ILE A 227 20.51 -12.23 29.12
CA ILE A 227 19.53 -12.01 30.19
C ILE A 227 19.93 -10.76 31.02
N ALA A 228 21.19 -10.64 31.43
CA ALA A 228 21.68 -9.50 32.20
C ALA A 228 21.53 -8.18 31.44
N PHE A 229 21.93 -8.14 30.18
CA PHE A 229 21.75 -6.96 29.31
C PHE A 229 20.27 -6.62 29.07
N TYR A 230 19.39 -7.63 29.02
CA TYR A 230 17.97 -7.36 28.93
C TYR A 230 17.44 -6.62 30.15
N TYR A 231 17.82 -7.07 31.37
CA TYR A 231 17.45 -6.36 32.60
C TYR A 231 18.06 -4.96 32.65
N LEU A 232 19.30 -4.80 32.27
CA LEU A 232 20.03 -3.52 32.32
C LEU A 232 19.45 -2.48 31.34
N PHE A 233 19.19 -2.87 30.08
CA PHE A 233 18.84 -1.93 29.00
C PHE A 233 17.34 -1.82 28.74
N VAL A 234 16.54 -2.84 29.08
CA VAL A 234 15.10 -2.85 28.78
C VAL A 234 14.28 -2.62 30.05
N THR A 235 14.57 -3.36 31.12
CA THR A 235 13.70 -3.36 32.34
C THR A 235 14.01 -2.18 33.27
N CYS A 236 15.28 -1.86 33.54
CA CYS A 236 15.67 -0.77 34.43
C CYS A 236 15.22 0.62 33.93
N PRO A 237 15.46 1.00 32.66
CA PRO A 237 15.00 2.30 32.14
C PRO A 237 13.47 2.44 32.12
N GLN A 238 12.74 1.35 31.83
CA GLN A 238 11.27 1.37 31.86
C GLN A 238 10.70 1.56 33.29
N ARG A 239 11.32 0.94 34.29
CA ARG A 239 10.92 1.14 35.70
C ARG A 239 11.18 2.58 36.15
N ARG A 240 12.32 3.18 35.78
CA ARG A 240 12.67 4.55 36.10
C ARG A 240 11.72 5.55 35.47
N LYS A 241 11.40 5.42 34.19
CA LYS A 241 10.39 6.26 33.50
C LYS A 241 8.99 6.11 34.09
N LYS A 242 8.59 4.92 34.54
CA LYS A 242 7.31 4.69 35.19
C LYS A 242 7.23 5.35 36.57
N HIS A 243 8.32 5.37 37.30
CA HIS A 243 8.44 6.05 38.60
C HIS A 243 8.42 7.57 38.45
N GLU A 244 9.11 8.10 37.46
CA GLU A 244 9.13 9.53 37.12
C GLU A 244 7.76 10.02 36.63
N ALA A 245 7.06 9.21 35.82
CA ALA A 245 5.70 9.52 35.37
C ALA A 245 4.66 9.44 36.49
N GLY A 246 4.82 8.52 37.44
CA GLY A 246 3.97 8.42 38.65
C GLY A 246 4.16 9.63 39.56
N SER A 247 5.40 10.01 39.80
CA SER A 247 5.74 11.17 40.61
C SER A 247 5.31 12.50 39.98
N ALA A 248 5.41 12.63 38.65
CA ALA A 248 4.92 13.79 37.91
C ALA A 248 3.37 13.91 37.95
N ALA A 249 2.65 12.77 37.89
CA ALA A 249 1.21 12.75 38.02
C ALA A 249 0.73 13.09 39.44
N GLU A 250 1.44 12.62 40.49
CA GLU A 250 1.20 13.01 41.86
C GLU A 250 1.48 14.49 42.12
N THR A 251 2.57 15.02 41.55
CA THR A 251 2.92 16.46 41.69
C THR A 251 1.90 17.32 40.96
N GLN A 252 1.37 16.89 39.82
CA GLN A 252 0.35 17.60 39.05
C GLN A 252 -1.03 17.54 39.74
N ALA A 253 -1.34 16.45 40.42
CA ALA A 253 -2.56 16.32 41.25
C ALA A 253 -2.49 17.21 42.51
N LEU A 254 -1.30 17.42 43.08
CA LEU A 254 -1.10 18.30 44.25
C LEU A 254 -1.05 19.80 43.88
N LEU A 255 -0.77 20.16 42.62
CA LEU A 255 -0.75 21.54 42.13
C LEU A 255 -2.08 21.98 41.48
N GLY A 256 -3.05 21.07 41.33
CA GLY A 256 -4.37 21.31 40.77
C GLY A 256 -5.46 21.79 41.73
N GLY A 257 -5.14 22.02 42.99
CA GLY A 257 -6.04 22.60 43.96
C GLY A 257 -5.72 24.07 44.20
N GLU A 258 -6.71 24.92 44.00
CA GLU A 258 -6.74 26.37 44.25
C GLU A 258 -6.15 27.27 43.13
N ARG A 259 -7.06 27.79 42.32
CA ARG A 259 -7.24 29.24 42.07
C ARG A 259 -8.42 29.51 41.18
N ASP A 260 -9.58 29.71 41.78
CA ASP A 260 -10.61 30.58 41.29
C ASP A 260 -10.25 32.02 41.64
N GLY A 261 -10.51 32.97 40.76
CA GLY A 261 -10.68 34.34 41.17
C GLY A 261 -9.93 35.39 40.34
N HIS A 262 -10.68 36.08 39.48
CA HIS A 262 -10.70 37.47 39.11
C HIS A 262 -9.45 38.25 38.60
N GLY A 263 -9.65 38.90 37.50
CA GLY A 263 -9.36 40.35 37.42
C GLY A 263 -8.45 40.87 36.35
N HIS A 264 -9.07 41.57 35.45
CA HIS A 264 -8.64 42.79 34.76
C HIS A 264 -7.52 42.84 33.70
N ALA A 265 -7.98 43.45 32.64
CA ALA A 265 -7.22 44.02 31.51
C ALA A 265 -6.23 45.08 31.95
N GLU A 266 -5.12 45.27 31.23
CA GLU A 266 -4.71 46.60 30.75
C GLU A 266 -3.65 46.48 29.63
N ASN A 267 -3.75 47.51 28.78
CA ASN A 267 -2.97 47.84 27.58
C ASN A 267 -1.51 48.22 27.88
N GLY A 268 -0.65 48.06 26.90
CA GLY A 268 0.63 48.76 26.89
C GLY A 268 1.40 48.62 25.58
N HIS A 269 1.45 49.66 24.84
CA HIS A 269 2.17 49.92 23.58
C HIS A 269 3.69 49.82 23.70
N ALA A 270 4.30 49.57 22.56
CA ALA A 270 5.39 50.28 21.94
C ALA A 270 6.79 49.68 21.83
N ALA A 271 7.27 49.76 20.67
CA ALA A 271 8.55 50.28 20.15
C ALA A 271 9.61 49.26 19.68
N GLU A 272 9.92 49.48 18.44
CA GLU A 272 11.05 48.98 17.63
C GLU A 272 12.40 49.20 18.27
N SER A 273 13.34 48.30 18.05
CA SER A 273 14.75 48.65 17.88
C SER A 273 15.51 47.58 17.10
N TYR A 274 16.17 48.00 16.07
CA TYR A 274 17.18 47.30 15.25
C TYR A 274 18.46 46.98 16.04
N GLY A 275 19.07 45.82 15.78
CA GLY A 275 20.44 45.51 16.26
C GLY A 275 20.90 44.12 15.91
N SER A 276 21.71 44.00 14.86
CA SER A 276 22.81 43.04 14.49
C SER A 276 23.00 41.72 15.23
N LEU A 277 23.21 40.67 14.40
CA LEU A 277 23.67 39.29 14.64
C LEU A 277 24.91 39.13 15.52
N PRO A 278 25.06 37.98 16.25
CA PRO A 278 25.91 36.95 15.70
C PRO A 278 25.34 35.52 15.83
N SER A 279 25.94 34.62 15.03
CA SER A 279 25.65 33.19 14.82
C SER A 279 25.68 32.36 16.11
N GLY A 280 24.67 31.50 16.27
CA GLY A 280 24.67 30.50 17.29
C GLY A 280 23.43 29.61 17.17
N ASN A 281 23.66 28.31 16.97
CA ASN A 281 22.76 27.17 17.03
C ASN A 281 21.24 27.45 17.21
N ARG A 282 20.50 27.41 16.12
CA ARG A 282 19.04 27.33 16.17
C ARG A 282 18.58 25.92 16.57
N PRO A 283 17.77 25.78 17.61
CA PRO A 283 16.99 24.58 17.79
C PRO A 283 15.94 24.51 16.65
N LYS A 284 15.82 23.36 16.02
CA LYS A 284 14.79 23.08 15.00
C LYS A 284 13.43 23.32 15.63
N HIS A 285 12.76 24.39 15.23
CA HIS A 285 11.34 24.54 15.46
C HIS A 285 10.62 23.35 14.83
N SER A 286 10.03 22.52 15.65
CA SER A 286 9.03 21.57 15.24
C SER A 286 7.83 22.37 14.74
N HIS A 287 7.70 22.53 13.43
CA HIS A 287 6.41 22.83 12.84
C HIS A 287 5.44 21.78 13.35
N SER A 288 4.40 22.21 14.05
CA SER A 288 3.22 21.41 14.33
C SER A 288 2.54 21.18 12.98
N GLU A 289 3.02 20.18 12.24
CA GLU A 289 2.28 19.64 11.13
C GLU A 289 0.96 19.13 11.69
N GLY A 290 -0.14 19.72 11.24
CA GLY A 290 -1.47 19.15 11.46
C GLY A 290 -1.45 17.67 11.04
N PRO A 291 -2.37 16.84 11.53
CA PRO A 291 -2.41 15.43 11.20
C PRO A 291 -2.33 15.30 9.67
N PRO A 292 -1.40 14.47 9.14
CA PRO A 292 -1.32 14.26 7.71
C PRO A 292 -2.69 13.80 7.23
N PRO A 293 -3.20 14.30 6.11
CA PRO A 293 -4.47 13.85 5.57
C PRO A 293 -4.46 12.33 5.51
N ALA A 294 -5.58 11.67 5.85
CA ALA A 294 -5.70 10.23 5.99
C ALA A 294 -5.13 9.42 4.79
N TRP A 295 -4.91 10.11 3.68
CA TRP A 295 -4.38 9.58 2.42
C TRP A 295 -2.98 10.09 2.04
N SER A 296 -2.21 10.62 2.96
CA SER A 296 -0.82 10.97 2.67
C SER A 296 -0.03 9.68 2.35
N ARG A 297 0.74 9.69 1.24
CA ARG A 297 1.58 8.56 0.86
C ARG A 297 2.48 8.18 2.03
N PRO A 298 2.58 6.89 2.40
CA PRO A 298 3.55 6.48 3.41
C PRO A 298 4.94 6.82 2.91
N THR A 299 5.56 7.82 3.53
CA THR A 299 6.91 8.30 3.20
C THR A 299 8.01 7.41 3.77
N GLY A 300 7.65 6.36 4.51
CA GLY A 300 8.56 5.41 5.14
C GLY A 300 8.25 3.95 4.80
N ALA A 301 9.26 3.07 4.91
CA ALA A 301 9.01 1.64 4.94
C ALA A 301 7.98 1.34 6.03
N PRO A 302 7.06 0.40 5.80
CA PRO A 302 6.00 0.12 6.76
C PRO A 302 6.61 -0.20 8.12
N SER A 303 6.28 0.63 9.11
CA SER A 303 6.73 0.47 10.50
C SER A 303 5.90 -0.58 11.26
N ARG A 304 4.97 -1.23 10.58
CA ARG A 304 4.08 -2.23 11.15
C ARG A 304 4.75 -3.59 11.20
N SER A 305 4.49 -4.33 12.27
CA SER A 305 4.92 -5.72 12.42
C SER A 305 4.27 -6.59 11.33
N TRP A 306 4.98 -7.59 10.84
CA TRP A 306 4.47 -8.63 9.92
C TRP A 306 3.11 -9.19 10.32
N TRP A 307 2.87 -9.31 11.61
CA TRP A 307 1.63 -9.82 12.19
C TRP A 307 0.45 -8.86 12.04
N GLU A 308 0.68 -7.55 12.12
CA GLU A 308 -0.36 -6.53 11.86
C GLU A 308 -0.80 -6.53 10.40
N TYR A 309 0.14 -6.79 9.48
CA TYR A 309 -0.19 -6.96 8.06
C TYR A 309 -1.03 -8.21 7.81
N LEU A 310 -0.62 -9.36 8.34
CA LEU A 310 -1.40 -10.61 8.23
C LEU A 310 -2.81 -10.44 8.80
N LYS A 311 -2.97 -9.73 9.92
CA LYS A 311 -4.27 -9.40 10.48
C LYS A 311 -5.09 -8.50 9.54
N GLY A 312 -4.46 -7.57 8.84
CA GLY A 312 -5.10 -6.72 7.82
C GLY A 312 -5.66 -7.54 6.65
N TYR A 313 -4.95 -8.60 6.24
CA TYR A 313 -5.41 -9.51 5.16
C TYR A 313 -6.67 -10.29 5.51
N ARG A 314 -7.00 -10.45 6.79
CA ARG A 314 -8.25 -11.09 7.21
C ARG A 314 -9.50 -10.41 6.62
N VAL A 315 -9.43 -9.13 6.31
CA VAL A 315 -10.52 -8.38 5.65
C VAL A 315 -10.78 -8.91 4.24
N PHE A 316 -9.71 -9.32 3.54
CA PHE A 316 -9.82 -9.84 2.18
C PHE A 316 -10.22 -11.32 2.11
N PHE A 317 -10.02 -12.09 3.19
CA PHE A 317 -10.29 -13.53 3.21
C PHE A 317 -11.70 -13.92 2.76
N PRO A 318 -12.80 -13.20 3.15
CA PRO A 318 -14.14 -13.51 2.67
C PRO A 318 -14.34 -13.37 1.15
N TYR A 319 -13.52 -12.56 0.49
CA TYR A 319 -13.56 -12.35 -0.96
C TYR A 319 -12.64 -13.35 -1.71
N LEU A 320 -11.59 -13.83 -1.04
CA LEU A 320 -10.62 -14.76 -1.61
C LEU A 320 -11.10 -16.22 -1.53
N TRP A 321 -11.83 -16.58 -0.49
CA TRP A 321 -12.37 -17.93 -0.33
C TRP A 321 -13.69 -18.10 -1.06
N PRO A 322 -13.83 -19.07 -1.97
CA PRO A 322 -15.06 -19.27 -2.76
C PRO A 322 -16.18 -19.90 -1.92
N SER A 323 -16.70 -19.16 -0.92
CA SER A 323 -17.72 -19.65 0.01
C SER A 323 -19.06 -20.01 -0.66
N LYS A 324 -19.38 -19.40 -1.80
CA LYS A 324 -20.64 -19.57 -2.52
C LYS A 324 -20.62 -20.76 -3.50
N ASP A 325 -19.43 -21.24 -3.89
CA ASP A 325 -19.29 -22.30 -4.92
C ASP A 325 -18.51 -23.50 -4.39
N ARG A 326 -19.24 -24.60 -4.11
CA ARG A 326 -18.66 -25.87 -3.65
C ARG A 326 -17.68 -26.50 -4.66
N ARG A 327 -17.89 -26.29 -5.97
CA ARG A 327 -17.02 -26.83 -7.01
C ARG A 327 -15.63 -26.21 -6.91
N LEU A 328 -15.56 -24.89 -6.74
CA LEU A 328 -14.28 -24.20 -6.57
C LEU A 328 -13.57 -24.59 -5.26
N GLN A 329 -14.32 -24.88 -4.19
CA GLN A 329 -13.72 -25.39 -2.94
C GLN A 329 -13.04 -26.73 -3.14
N ILE A 330 -13.68 -27.66 -3.88
CA ILE A 330 -13.09 -28.96 -4.23
C ILE A 330 -11.82 -28.74 -5.07
N VAL A 331 -11.85 -27.83 -6.04
CA VAL A 331 -10.67 -27.49 -6.87
C VAL A 331 -9.50 -27.01 -6.01
N VAL A 332 -9.75 -26.15 -5.02
CA VAL A 332 -8.72 -25.69 -4.06
C VAL A 332 -8.10 -26.88 -3.32
N ILE A 333 -8.92 -27.80 -2.80
CA ILE A 333 -8.44 -29.02 -2.10
C ILE A 333 -7.59 -29.87 -3.04
N VAL A 334 -8.04 -30.10 -4.28
CA VAL A 334 -7.28 -30.87 -5.28
C VAL A 334 -5.93 -30.20 -5.58
N CYS A 335 -5.88 -28.86 -5.70
CA CYS A 335 -4.63 -28.14 -5.87
C CYS A 335 -3.66 -28.36 -4.71
N PHE A 336 -4.13 -28.37 -3.46
CA PHE A 336 -3.29 -28.71 -2.30
C PHE A 336 -2.78 -30.15 -2.34
N LEU A 337 -3.62 -31.12 -2.71
CA LEU A 337 -3.20 -32.51 -2.88
C LEU A 337 -2.12 -32.64 -3.96
N ILE A 338 -2.26 -31.95 -5.08
CA ILE A 338 -1.24 -31.93 -6.15
C ILE A 338 0.09 -31.35 -5.61
N VAL A 339 0.06 -30.31 -4.78
CA VAL A 339 1.27 -29.76 -4.16
C VAL A 339 1.96 -30.82 -3.29
N VAL A 340 1.22 -31.58 -2.48
CA VAL A 340 1.78 -32.67 -1.67
C VAL A 340 2.39 -33.76 -2.57
N CYS A 341 1.70 -34.16 -3.63
CA CYS A 341 2.23 -35.13 -4.60
C CYS A 341 3.53 -34.64 -5.26
N GLN A 342 3.60 -33.34 -5.60
CA GLN A 342 4.83 -32.74 -6.14
C GLN A 342 6.02 -32.85 -5.16
N ARG A 343 5.78 -32.70 -3.84
CA ARG A 343 6.86 -32.84 -2.82
C ARG A 343 7.40 -34.28 -2.79
N ILE A 344 6.52 -35.26 -2.87
CA ILE A 344 6.91 -36.65 -2.92
C ILE A 344 7.73 -36.95 -4.19
N VAL A 345 7.28 -36.49 -5.34
CA VAL A 345 8.01 -36.67 -6.61
C VAL A 345 9.38 -36.00 -6.58
N ASN A 346 9.50 -34.82 -6.00
CA ASN A 346 10.79 -34.13 -5.86
C ASN A 346 11.83 -34.93 -5.06
N LEU A 347 11.37 -35.75 -4.11
CA LEU A 347 12.21 -36.64 -3.31
C LEU A 347 12.61 -37.93 -4.09
N LEU A 348 11.67 -38.45 -4.87
CA LEU A 348 11.86 -39.73 -5.58
C LEU A 348 12.82 -39.60 -6.77
N VAL A 349 12.88 -38.47 -7.45
CA VAL A 349 13.70 -38.26 -8.65
C VAL A 349 15.21 -38.48 -8.37
N PRO A 350 15.82 -37.79 -7.36
CA PRO A 350 17.23 -38.05 -7.01
C PRO A 350 17.51 -39.47 -6.55
N ASP A 351 16.61 -40.07 -5.76
CA ASP A 351 16.74 -41.47 -5.29
C ASP A 351 16.75 -42.47 -6.47
N GLN A 352 15.92 -42.24 -7.48
CA GLN A 352 15.85 -43.07 -8.67
C GLN A 352 17.11 -42.96 -9.53
N ILE A 353 17.72 -41.75 -9.65
CA ILE A 353 19.02 -41.61 -10.31
C ILE A 353 20.10 -42.41 -9.60
N GLY A 354 20.13 -42.35 -8.26
CA GLY A 354 21.09 -43.15 -7.48
C GLY A 354 20.93 -44.65 -7.68
N LYS A 355 19.70 -45.18 -7.76
CA LYS A 355 19.42 -46.58 -8.08
C LYS A 355 19.90 -46.95 -9.47
N ILE A 356 19.66 -46.12 -10.48
CA ILE A 356 20.14 -46.34 -11.84
C ILE A 356 21.67 -46.46 -11.85
N VAL A 357 22.37 -45.52 -11.19
CA VAL A 357 23.84 -45.50 -11.14
C VAL A 357 24.37 -46.77 -10.44
N ASN A 358 23.79 -47.18 -9.31
CA ASN A 358 24.19 -48.41 -8.62
C ASN A 358 24.02 -49.67 -9.49
N THR A 359 22.87 -49.76 -10.18
CA THR A 359 22.59 -50.91 -11.07
C THR A 359 23.55 -50.97 -12.25
N LEU A 360 23.92 -49.80 -12.83
CA LEU A 360 24.91 -49.70 -13.92
C LEU A 360 26.33 -49.94 -13.44
N ALA A 361 26.65 -49.66 -12.16
CA ALA A 361 27.94 -49.93 -11.56
C ALA A 361 28.17 -51.42 -11.15
N GLY A 362 27.20 -52.30 -11.39
CA GLY A 362 27.30 -53.69 -11.12
C GLY A 362 26.55 -54.22 -9.89
N ASP A 363 25.98 -53.31 -9.09
CA ASP A 363 25.08 -53.68 -7.99
C ASP A 363 23.71 -54.06 -8.58
N ARG A 364 23.35 -55.32 -8.57
CA ARG A 364 22.07 -55.84 -9.14
C ARG A 364 20.85 -55.42 -8.31
N GLU A 365 20.51 -54.14 -8.32
CA GLU A 365 19.30 -53.56 -7.62
C GLU A 365 18.05 -53.53 -8.52
N GLY A 366 18.03 -54.18 -9.69
CA GLY A 366 16.87 -54.21 -10.59
C GLY A 366 17.23 -54.19 -12.08
N ASN A 367 16.19 -54.12 -12.92
CA ASN A 367 16.36 -53.99 -14.37
C ASN A 367 16.63 -52.53 -14.74
N PRO A 368 17.80 -52.19 -15.32
CA PRO A 368 18.16 -50.79 -15.62
C PRO A 368 17.17 -50.08 -16.56
N TRP A 369 16.59 -50.82 -17.50
CA TRP A 369 15.63 -50.26 -18.45
C TRP A 369 14.35 -49.76 -17.78
N VAL A 370 13.81 -50.55 -16.83
CA VAL A 370 12.63 -50.18 -16.05
C VAL A 370 12.92 -48.96 -15.17
N LEU A 371 14.08 -48.93 -14.51
CA LEU A 371 14.48 -47.79 -13.67
C LEU A 371 14.61 -46.49 -14.46
N ILE A 372 15.11 -46.58 -15.71
CA ILE A 372 15.21 -45.39 -16.60
C ILE A 372 13.82 -44.90 -17.00
N VAL A 373 12.90 -45.77 -17.37
CA VAL A 373 11.53 -45.40 -17.74
C VAL A 373 10.82 -44.73 -16.56
N VAL A 374 10.93 -45.31 -15.36
CA VAL A 374 10.36 -44.75 -14.13
C VAL A 374 10.95 -43.36 -13.80
N PHE A 375 12.26 -43.22 -13.98
CA PHE A 375 12.93 -41.93 -13.80
C PHE A 375 12.40 -40.83 -14.76
N ILE A 376 12.28 -41.17 -16.06
CA ILE A 376 11.74 -40.26 -17.07
C ILE A 376 10.30 -39.89 -16.76
N PHE A 377 9.50 -40.86 -16.30
CA PHE A 377 8.12 -40.62 -15.86
C PHE A 377 8.06 -39.67 -14.66
N PHE A 378 8.87 -39.88 -13.61
CA PHE A 378 8.93 -38.97 -12.47
C PHE A 378 9.42 -37.57 -12.89
N ARG A 379 10.41 -37.49 -13.80
CA ARG A 379 10.93 -36.23 -14.33
C ARG A 379 9.89 -35.45 -15.13
N PHE A 380 9.04 -36.14 -15.90
CA PHE A 380 7.93 -35.53 -16.63
C PHE A 380 6.87 -34.96 -15.70
N ILE A 381 6.64 -35.58 -14.57
CA ILE A 381 5.67 -35.12 -13.56
C ILE A 381 6.25 -33.99 -12.71
N GLN A 382 7.57 -33.95 -12.52
CA GLN A 382 8.29 -33.11 -11.57
C GLN A 382 8.22 -31.60 -11.91
N GLY A 383 8.15 -30.78 -10.86
CA GLY A 383 8.36 -29.31 -10.94
C GLY A 383 7.12 -28.52 -11.33
N ASN A 384 7.28 -27.21 -11.35
CA ASN A 384 6.19 -26.28 -11.70
C ASN A 384 5.80 -26.35 -13.18
N ASN A 385 6.74 -26.68 -14.05
CA ASN A 385 6.54 -26.85 -15.49
C ASN A 385 6.25 -28.31 -15.89
N GLY A 386 6.30 -29.25 -14.95
CA GLY A 386 5.91 -30.64 -15.17
C GLY A 386 4.39 -30.82 -15.20
N LEU A 387 3.95 -32.04 -15.53
CA LEU A 387 2.51 -32.33 -15.67
C LEU A 387 1.68 -31.91 -14.46
N LEU A 388 2.11 -32.23 -13.24
CA LEU A 388 1.38 -31.86 -12.03
C LEU A 388 1.33 -30.33 -11.84
N GLY A 389 2.40 -29.64 -12.19
CA GLY A 389 2.44 -28.17 -12.14
C GLY A 389 1.48 -27.52 -13.13
N ALA A 390 1.44 -28.02 -14.36
CA ALA A 390 0.53 -27.57 -15.40
C ALA A 390 -0.95 -27.82 -15.02
N ILE A 391 -1.27 -29.03 -14.53
CA ILE A 391 -2.64 -29.35 -14.06
C ILE A 391 -3.04 -28.42 -12.93
N ARG A 392 -2.19 -28.24 -11.91
CA ARG A 392 -2.45 -27.35 -10.77
C ARG A 392 -2.70 -25.91 -11.23
N SER A 393 -1.84 -25.34 -12.09
CA SER A 393 -1.99 -23.97 -12.56
C SER A 393 -3.26 -23.77 -13.40
N THR A 394 -3.62 -24.75 -14.22
CA THR A 394 -4.88 -24.74 -14.98
C THR A 394 -6.11 -24.81 -14.06
N LEU A 395 -6.09 -25.69 -13.07
CA LEU A 395 -7.16 -25.79 -12.08
C LEU A 395 -7.30 -24.52 -11.20
N TRP A 396 -6.20 -23.80 -10.99
CA TRP A 396 -6.22 -22.55 -10.19
C TRP A 396 -6.80 -21.36 -10.93
N ILE A 397 -6.81 -21.34 -12.27
CA ILE A 397 -7.32 -20.22 -13.08
C ILE A 397 -8.73 -19.79 -12.64
N PRO A 398 -9.76 -20.66 -12.59
CA PRO A 398 -11.11 -20.25 -12.20
C PRO A 398 -11.20 -19.76 -10.75
N VAL A 399 -10.35 -20.25 -9.84
CA VAL A 399 -10.30 -19.77 -8.45
C VAL A 399 -9.72 -18.34 -8.41
N GLY A 400 -8.65 -18.08 -9.15
CA GLY A 400 -8.05 -16.75 -9.29
C GLY A 400 -9.01 -15.75 -9.92
N GLN A 401 -9.73 -16.15 -10.98
CA GLN A 401 -10.75 -15.31 -11.63
C GLN A 401 -11.92 -14.98 -10.70
N TYR A 402 -12.39 -15.96 -9.92
CA TYR A 402 -13.44 -15.74 -8.92
C TYR A 402 -12.99 -14.70 -7.89
N SER A 403 -11.81 -14.87 -7.30
CA SER A 403 -11.27 -13.98 -6.28
C SER A 403 -11.07 -12.55 -6.82
N TYR A 404 -10.54 -12.44 -8.03
CA TYR A 404 -10.34 -11.14 -8.69
C TYR A 404 -11.68 -10.42 -8.94
N ARG A 405 -12.67 -11.14 -9.46
CA ARG A 405 -14.01 -10.58 -9.75
C ARG A 405 -14.69 -10.09 -8.47
N GLU A 406 -14.79 -10.94 -7.44
CA GLU A 406 -15.45 -10.58 -6.18
C GLU A 406 -14.78 -9.38 -5.51
N LEU A 407 -13.43 -9.34 -5.51
CA LEU A 407 -12.69 -8.25 -4.89
C LEU A 407 -12.79 -6.93 -5.69
N SER A 408 -12.70 -7.01 -7.02
CA SER A 408 -12.74 -5.82 -7.89
C SER A 408 -14.12 -5.19 -7.90
N VAL A 409 -15.19 -6.00 -8.01
CA VAL A 409 -16.56 -5.52 -7.95
C VAL A 409 -16.87 -4.92 -6.58
N ALA A 410 -16.50 -5.63 -5.49
CA ALA A 410 -16.73 -5.12 -4.14
C ALA A 410 -15.96 -3.80 -3.87
N ALA A 411 -14.76 -3.66 -4.39
CA ALA A 411 -14.00 -2.41 -4.27
C ALA A 411 -14.63 -1.27 -5.07
N PHE A 412 -15.15 -1.56 -6.26
CA PHE A 412 -15.85 -0.60 -7.09
C PHE A 412 -17.17 -0.12 -6.44
N GLU A 413 -17.99 -1.06 -5.94
CA GLU A 413 -19.20 -0.76 -5.19
C GLU A 413 -18.91 0.08 -3.95
N HIS A 414 -17.84 -0.27 -3.21
CA HIS A 414 -17.42 0.48 -2.04
C HIS A 414 -17.04 1.92 -2.37
N VAL A 415 -16.24 2.15 -3.43
CA VAL A 415 -15.86 3.51 -3.86
C VAL A 415 -17.10 4.33 -4.22
N HIS A 416 -18.07 3.73 -4.92
CA HIS A 416 -19.32 4.42 -5.27
C HIS A 416 -20.25 4.69 -4.07
N SER A 417 -20.12 3.92 -2.98
CA SER A 417 -20.86 4.17 -1.74
C SER A 417 -20.26 5.28 -0.88
N LEU A 418 -19.01 5.71 -1.15
CA LEU A 418 -18.34 6.75 -0.39
C LEU A 418 -18.93 8.13 -0.68
N SER A 419 -18.86 9.00 0.33
CA SER A 419 -19.43 10.35 0.29
C SER A 419 -18.67 11.31 -0.63
N LEU A 420 -19.35 12.40 -1.03
CA LEU A 420 -18.80 13.41 -1.94
C LEU A 420 -17.46 14.00 -1.46
N ASP A 421 -17.25 14.15 -0.14
CA ASP A 421 -15.99 14.64 0.44
C ASP A 421 -14.79 13.80 0.03
N PHE A 422 -14.97 12.48 0.01
CA PHE A 422 -13.92 11.57 -0.43
C PHE A 422 -13.54 11.85 -1.88
N HIS A 423 -14.53 11.99 -2.77
CA HIS A 423 -14.29 12.20 -4.20
C HIS A 423 -13.73 13.60 -4.52
N LEU A 424 -14.09 14.63 -3.75
CA LEU A 424 -13.53 15.98 -3.90
C LEU A 424 -12.13 16.11 -3.29
N GLY A 425 -11.87 15.40 -2.18
CA GLY A 425 -10.59 15.45 -1.45
C GLY A 425 -9.48 14.58 -2.04
N LYS A 426 -9.80 13.58 -2.84
CA LYS A 426 -8.86 12.59 -3.38
C LYS A 426 -8.59 12.82 -4.86
N LYS A 427 -7.34 12.60 -5.28
CA LYS A 427 -7.02 12.57 -6.71
C LYS A 427 -7.58 11.31 -7.34
N THR A 428 -8.42 11.44 -8.35
CA THR A 428 -9.06 10.32 -9.09
C THR A 428 -8.06 9.24 -9.50
N GLY A 429 -6.85 9.62 -9.93
CA GLY A 429 -5.80 8.67 -10.29
C GLY A 429 -5.29 7.81 -9.12
N GLU A 430 -5.35 8.30 -7.88
CA GLU A 430 -4.97 7.51 -6.69
C GLU A 430 -6.01 6.44 -6.37
N VAL A 431 -7.29 6.78 -6.50
CA VAL A 431 -8.41 5.84 -6.32
C VAL A 431 -8.39 4.76 -7.40
N LEU A 432 -8.24 5.14 -8.68
CA LEU A 432 -8.12 4.20 -9.80
C LEU A 432 -6.89 3.29 -9.65
N SER A 433 -5.76 3.84 -9.20
CA SER A 433 -4.56 3.04 -8.91
C SER A 433 -4.81 2.04 -7.77
N ALA A 434 -5.56 2.39 -6.74
CA ALA A 434 -5.92 1.47 -5.64
C ALA A 434 -6.85 0.35 -6.14
N LEU A 435 -7.87 0.67 -6.94
CA LEU A 435 -8.78 -0.30 -7.56
C LEU A 435 -8.04 -1.29 -8.47
N GLY A 436 -7.12 -0.81 -9.33
CA GLY A 436 -6.33 -1.65 -10.23
C GLY A 436 -5.39 -2.63 -9.52
N LYS A 437 -5.15 -2.47 -8.21
CA LYS A 437 -4.25 -3.32 -7.44
C LYS A 437 -4.90 -4.57 -6.82
N GLY A 438 -6.16 -4.80 -7.05
CA GLY A 438 -6.86 -6.02 -6.63
C GLY A 438 -6.21 -7.31 -7.16
N SER A 439 -5.69 -7.29 -8.39
CA SER A 439 -4.92 -8.41 -8.97
C SER A 439 -3.65 -8.75 -8.19
N SER A 440 -2.99 -7.76 -7.60
CA SER A 440 -1.76 -7.96 -6.82
C SER A 440 -2.02 -8.79 -5.56
N ILE A 441 -3.20 -8.69 -4.94
CA ILE A 441 -3.59 -9.47 -3.76
C ILE A 441 -3.76 -10.94 -4.13
N ASN A 442 -4.43 -11.21 -5.26
CA ASN A 442 -4.61 -12.58 -5.74
C ASN A 442 -3.27 -13.22 -6.10
N THR A 443 -2.42 -12.51 -6.86
CA THR A 443 -1.06 -12.96 -7.20
C THR A 443 -0.23 -13.24 -5.95
N PHE A 444 -0.32 -12.38 -4.94
CA PHE A 444 0.36 -12.57 -3.66
C PHE A 444 -0.09 -13.87 -2.96
N LEU A 445 -1.41 -14.08 -2.87
CA LEU A 445 -1.97 -15.28 -2.25
C LEU A 445 -1.53 -16.56 -2.98
N GLU A 446 -1.60 -16.55 -4.31
CA GLU A 446 -1.16 -17.65 -5.16
C GLU A 446 0.31 -18.00 -4.92
N GLN A 447 1.17 -16.98 -4.89
CA GLN A 447 2.60 -17.20 -4.71
C GLN A 447 2.95 -17.64 -3.29
N VAL A 448 2.30 -17.10 -2.27
CA VAL A 448 2.47 -17.57 -0.89
C VAL A 448 2.06 -19.05 -0.78
N THR A 449 0.91 -19.40 -1.31
CA THR A 449 0.34 -20.74 -1.19
C THR A 449 1.13 -21.80 -1.99
N PHE A 450 1.54 -21.48 -3.22
CA PHE A 450 2.11 -22.49 -4.13
C PHE A 450 3.61 -22.40 -4.35
N GLN A 451 4.27 -21.38 -3.80
CA GLN A 451 5.73 -21.25 -3.90
C GLN A 451 6.39 -21.16 -2.53
N VAL A 452 5.86 -20.31 -1.64
CA VAL A 452 6.48 -20.06 -0.33
C VAL A 452 6.25 -21.18 0.65
N VAL A 453 5.00 -21.56 0.86
CA VAL A 453 4.66 -22.68 1.78
C VAL A 453 5.35 -23.95 1.34
N PRO A 454 5.30 -24.36 0.05
CA PRO A 454 6.05 -25.51 -0.42
C PRO A 454 7.57 -25.41 -0.28
N MET A 455 8.15 -24.23 -0.44
CA MET A 455 9.59 -23.99 -0.24
C MET A 455 10.04 -24.36 1.20
N PHE A 456 9.29 -23.92 2.21
CA PHE A 456 9.58 -24.27 3.60
C PHE A 456 9.37 -25.78 3.87
N ILE A 457 8.36 -26.38 3.25
CA ILE A 457 8.11 -27.82 3.32
C ILE A 457 9.28 -28.59 2.67
N ASP A 458 9.73 -28.19 1.47
CA ASP A 458 10.85 -28.80 0.77
C ASP A 458 12.13 -28.76 1.61
N LEU A 459 12.39 -27.63 2.27
CA LEU A 459 13.56 -27.50 3.14
C LEU A 459 13.48 -28.44 4.35
N GLY A 460 12.32 -28.52 5.00
CA GLY A 460 12.09 -29.44 6.12
C GLY A 460 12.19 -30.91 5.69
N VAL A 461 11.61 -31.26 4.56
CA VAL A 461 11.68 -32.59 3.96
C VAL A 461 13.12 -32.95 3.59
N ALA A 462 13.90 -32.00 3.04
CA ALA A 462 15.30 -32.22 2.72
C ALA A 462 16.13 -32.57 3.96
N ILE A 463 16.00 -31.75 5.02
CA ILE A 463 16.70 -31.99 6.29
C ILE A 463 16.32 -33.38 6.84
N GLY A 464 15.04 -33.73 6.88
CA GLY A 464 14.57 -35.03 7.34
C GLY A 464 15.07 -36.19 6.47
N TYR A 465 15.09 -36.03 5.15
CA TYR A 465 15.59 -37.04 4.23
C TYR A 465 17.08 -37.31 4.42
N PHE A 466 17.89 -36.25 4.58
CA PHE A 466 19.32 -36.41 4.83
C PHE A 466 19.61 -37.03 6.20
N LEU A 467 18.82 -36.71 7.23
CA LEU A 467 18.94 -37.36 8.55
C LEU A 467 18.61 -38.86 8.52
N ILE A 468 17.63 -39.30 7.68
CA ILE A 468 17.15 -40.66 7.65
C ILE A 468 17.95 -41.55 6.69
N LYS A 469 18.31 -41.04 5.50
CA LYS A 469 18.90 -41.82 4.39
C LYS A 469 20.42 -41.65 4.26
N PHE A 470 20.96 -40.56 4.77
CA PHE A 470 22.38 -40.23 4.79
C PHE A 470 22.84 -40.01 6.23
N ASP A 471 24.07 -39.63 6.42
CA ASP A 471 24.58 -39.33 7.74
C ASP A 471 24.18 -37.90 8.19
N ALA A 472 24.11 -37.72 9.48
CA ALA A 472 23.73 -36.45 10.12
C ALA A 472 24.63 -35.25 9.76
N TYR A 473 25.84 -35.49 9.32
CA TYR A 473 26.79 -34.47 8.85
C TYR A 473 26.23 -33.67 7.65
N TYR A 474 25.54 -34.34 6.74
CA TYR A 474 24.94 -33.71 5.57
C TYR A 474 23.78 -32.79 5.95
N ALA A 475 22.92 -33.24 6.87
CA ALA A 475 21.86 -32.42 7.41
C ALA A 475 22.39 -31.16 8.11
N LEU A 476 23.50 -31.30 8.87
CA LEU A 476 24.16 -30.18 9.53
C LEU A 476 24.70 -29.16 8.52
N VAL A 477 25.41 -29.62 7.48
CA VAL A 477 25.92 -28.72 6.43
C VAL A 477 24.78 -27.95 5.76
N ILE A 478 23.67 -28.64 5.44
CA ILE A 478 22.48 -28.00 4.82
C ILE A 478 21.89 -26.95 5.76
N CYS A 479 21.78 -27.23 7.06
CA CYS A 479 21.28 -26.25 8.03
C CYS A 479 22.19 -25.01 8.10
N ILE A 480 23.51 -25.20 8.15
CA ILE A 480 24.49 -24.10 8.17
C ILE A 480 24.38 -23.25 6.90
N VAL A 481 24.38 -23.89 5.73
CA VAL A 481 24.25 -23.21 4.43
C VAL A 481 22.95 -22.44 4.33
N THR A 482 21.84 -23.05 4.72
CA THR A 482 20.52 -22.42 4.71
C THR A 482 20.46 -21.21 5.63
N PHE A 483 21.04 -21.32 6.83
CA PHE A 483 21.10 -20.19 7.75
C PHE A 483 21.88 -19.03 7.17
N TRP A 484 23.12 -19.26 6.72
CA TRP A 484 23.96 -18.20 6.13
C TRP A 484 23.30 -17.59 4.89
N TYR A 485 22.63 -18.41 4.09
CA TYR A 485 21.88 -17.93 2.93
C TYR A 485 20.75 -16.98 3.34
N PHE A 486 19.94 -17.34 4.33
CA PHE A 486 18.83 -16.50 4.81
C PHE A 486 19.35 -15.23 5.50
N TYR A 487 20.33 -15.37 6.36
CA TYR A 487 20.94 -14.21 7.04
C TYR A 487 21.51 -13.20 6.05
N LEU A 488 22.30 -13.67 5.08
CA LEU A 488 22.88 -12.83 4.04
C LEU A 488 21.78 -12.15 3.19
N THR A 489 20.75 -12.91 2.80
CA THR A 489 19.61 -12.39 2.03
C THR A 489 18.90 -11.26 2.77
N ILE A 490 18.55 -11.45 4.04
CA ILE A 490 17.86 -10.44 4.86
C ILE A 490 18.76 -9.21 5.03
N ARG A 491 20.05 -9.41 5.33
CA ARG A 491 20.99 -8.30 5.54
C ARG A 491 21.19 -7.46 4.28
N MET A 492 21.40 -8.12 3.15
CA MET A 492 21.54 -7.45 1.86
C MET A 492 20.25 -6.80 1.39
N ALA A 493 19.08 -7.40 1.65
CA ALA A 493 17.80 -6.81 1.33
C ALA A 493 17.58 -5.48 2.09
N GLN A 494 17.97 -5.40 3.37
CA GLN A 494 17.91 -4.15 4.15
C GLN A 494 18.82 -3.07 3.58
N TRP A 495 20.07 -3.41 3.26
CA TRP A 495 21.01 -2.49 2.63
C TRP A 495 20.50 -1.97 1.27
N ARG A 496 19.93 -2.84 0.45
CA ARG A 496 19.39 -2.50 -0.87
C ARG A 496 18.12 -1.66 -0.80
N ALA A 497 17.40 -1.67 0.31
CA ALA A 497 16.17 -0.91 0.47
C ALA A 497 16.38 0.60 0.30
N GLU A 498 17.51 1.15 0.78
CA GLU A 498 17.85 2.57 0.60
C GLU A 498 18.17 2.90 -0.86
N ILE A 499 18.98 2.06 -1.52
CA ILE A 499 19.33 2.21 -2.94
C ILE A 499 18.07 2.17 -3.81
N ARG A 500 17.14 1.28 -3.50
CA ARG A 500 15.86 1.17 -4.22
C ARG A 500 14.95 2.39 -4.00
N ARG A 501 14.97 3.01 -2.81
CA ARG A 501 14.22 4.25 -2.57
C ARG A 501 14.71 5.39 -3.46
N GLU A 502 16.04 5.52 -3.62
CA GLU A 502 16.63 6.51 -4.53
C GLU A 502 16.13 6.31 -5.97
N MET A 503 16.10 5.06 -6.45
CA MET A 503 15.59 4.74 -7.79
C MET A 503 14.09 5.07 -7.92
N VAL A 504 13.25 4.67 -6.96
CA VAL A 504 11.80 4.95 -7.00
C VAL A 504 11.50 6.45 -6.96
N ASN A 505 12.32 7.24 -6.26
CA ASN A 505 12.15 8.69 -6.25
C ASN A 505 12.54 9.32 -7.61
N ALA A 506 13.60 8.82 -8.24
CA ALA A 506 14.01 9.26 -9.57
C ALA A 506 12.99 8.85 -10.65
N ASP A 507 12.41 7.65 -10.57
CA ASP A 507 11.32 7.16 -11.41
C ASP A 507 10.08 8.07 -11.33
N ARG A 508 9.69 8.47 -10.10
CA ARG A 508 8.57 9.41 -9.91
C ARG A 508 8.85 10.79 -10.48
N GLU A 509 10.09 11.25 -10.39
CA GLU A 509 10.50 12.54 -10.95
C GLU A 509 10.47 12.49 -12.48
N GLU A 510 10.92 11.39 -13.10
CA GLU A 510 10.81 11.15 -14.53
C GLU A 510 9.35 11.15 -14.99
N ASP A 511 8.48 10.36 -14.31
CA ASP A 511 7.04 10.31 -14.60
C ASP A 511 6.36 11.66 -14.44
N ALA A 512 6.74 12.45 -13.43
CA ALA A 512 6.18 13.78 -13.22
C ALA A 512 6.54 14.72 -14.37
N VAL A 513 7.81 14.75 -14.79
CA VAL A 513 8.26 15.59 -15.92
C VAL A 513 7.53 15.19 -17.22
N LYS A 514 7.43 13.88 -17.49
CA LYS A 514 6.73 13.35 -18.66
C LYS A 514 5.26 13.76 -18.68
N ASN A 515 4.55 13.56 -17.54
CA ASN A 515 3.14 13.88 -17.43
C ASN A 515 2.88 15.39 -17.53
N ASP A 516 3.70 16.23 -16.87
CA ASP A 516 3.58 17.70 -16.93
C ASP A 516 3.69 18.19 -18.37
N SER A 517 4.69 17.71 -19.09
CA SER A 517 4.92 18.10 -20.49
C SER A 517 3.78 17.66 -21.42
N MET A 518 3.21 16.45 -21.21
CA MET A 518 2.10 15.94 -22.02
C MET A 518 0.78 16.64 -21.72
N VAL A 519 0.48 16.91 -20.45
CA VAL A 519 -0.73 17.66 -20.04
C VAL A 519 -0.68 19.09 -20.53
N SER A 520 0.52 19.70 -20.54
CA SER A 520 0.75 21.07 -20.99
C SER A 520 1.21 21.16 -22.45
N TYR A 521 0.84 20.19 -23.28
CA TYR A 521 1.31 20.09 -24.68
C TYR A 521 1.13 21.40 -25.48
N GLU A 522 -0.07 22.00 -25.41
CA GLU A 522 -0.35 23.26 -26.10
C GLU A 522 0.56 24.40 -25.61
N THR A 523 0.77 24.48 -24.29
CA THR A 523 1.67 25.48 -23.70
C THR A 523 3.11 25.32 -24.22
N VAL A 524 3.61 24.08 -24.26
CA VAL A 524 4.95 23.79 -24.83
C VAL A 524 5.04 24.29 -26.27
N LYS A 525 3.98 24.08 -27.07
CA LYS A 525 3.90 24.54 -28.46
C LYS A 525 3.77 26.07 -28.58
N TYR A 526 2.95 26.69 -27.76
CA TYR A 526 2.78 28.15 -27.75
C TYR A 526 4.08 28.91 -27.48
N PHE A 527 4.96 28.34 -26.65
CA PHE A 527 6.25 28.94 -26.30
C PHE A 527 7.43 28.39 -27.11
N ASN A 528 7.21 27.47 -28.08
CA ASN A 528 8.25 26.80 -28.86
C ASN A 528 9.36 26.22 -27.96
N ALA A 529 8.95 25.57 -26.85
CA ALA A 529 9.83 25.13 -25.77
C ALA A 529 10.18 23.63 -25.83
N GLU A 530 9.99 22.95 -26.95
CA GLU A 530 10.21 21.50 -27.09
C GLU A 530 11.64 21.10 -26.76
N ALA A 531 12.63 21.87 -27.24
CA ALA A 531 14.03 21.55 -26.97
C ALA A 531 14.36 21.63 -25.46
N TYR A 532 13.73 22.56 -24.74
CA TYR A 532 13.85 22.67 -23.28
C TYR A 532 13.26 21.45 -22.58
N GLU A 533 12.02 21.05 -22.95
CA GLU A 533 11.35 19.89 -22.36
C GLU A 533 12.07 18.59 -22.67
N PHE A 534 12.62 18.40 -23.88
CA PHE A 534 13.43 17.24 -24.21
C PHE A 534 14.71 17.14 -23.39
N ASN A 535 15.37 18.26 -23.11
CA ASN A 535 16.55 18.29 -22.25
C ASN A 535 16.20 18.04 -20.79
N ARG A 536 15.09 18.59 -20.31
CA ARG A 536 14.55 18.37 -18.95
C ARG A 536 14.21 16.89 -18.74
N TYR A 537 13.51 16.28 -19.70
CA TYR A 537 13.18 14.86 -19.68
C TYR A 537 14.44 13.98 -19.75
N ARG A 538 15.38 14.28 -20.65
CA ARG A 538 16.66 13.56 -20.76
C ARG A 538 17.46 13.62 -19.46
N ALA A 539 17.47 14.73 -18.76
CA ALA A 539 18.13 14.85 -17.47
C ALA A 539 17.47 13.97 -16.40
N ALA A 540 16.13 13.90 -16.38
CA ALA A 540 15.37 13.04 -15.46
C ALA A 540 15.63 11.54 -15.76
N VAL A 541 15.62 11.13 -17.02
CA VAL A 541 15.95 9.76 -17.46
C VAL A 541 17.37 9.38 -17.05
N ASN A 542 18.35 10.25 -17.28
CA ASN A 542 19.74 9.99 -16.87
C ASN A 542 19.87 9.81 -15.34
N LYS A 543 19.12 10.57 -14.56
CA LYS A 543 19.07 10.44 -13.10
C LYS A 543 18.48 9.09 -12.66
N PHE A 544 17.38 8.69 -13.31
CA PHE A 544 16.74 7.38 -13.09
C PHE A 544 17.70 6.24 -13.46
N GLN A 545 18.31 6.26 -14.64
CA GLN A 545 19.26 5.22 -15.08
C GLN A 545 20.47 5.07 -14.15
N LYS A 546 21.02 6.16 -13.63
CA LYS A 546 22.11 6.10 -12.63
C LYS A 546 21.67 5.40 -11.33
N ALA A 547 20.45 5.66 -10.88
CA ALA A 547 19.90 5.01 -9.71
C ALA A 547 19.55 3.54 -9.99
N GLU A 548 18.99 3.23 -11.15
CA GLU A 548 18.68 1.88 -11.62
C GLU A 548 19.95 1.02 -11.70
N TYR A 549 21.05 1.55 -12.28
CA TYR A 549 22.33 0.86 -12.34
C TYR A 549 22.80 0.41 -10.93
N LYS A 550 22.72 1.27 -9.92
CA LYS A 550 23.07 0.91 -8.53
C LYS A 550 22.20 -0.23 -8.00
N VAL A 551 20.89 -0.21 -8.31
CA VAL A 551 19.95 -1.26 -7.91
C VAL A 551 20.29 -2.58 -8.56
N LEU A 552 20.56 -2.60 -9.87
CA LEU A 552 20.92 -3.81 -10.62
C LEU A 552 22.28 -4.37 -10.15
N LEU A 553 23.28 -3.51 -9.97
CA LEU A 553 24.58 -3.91 -9.43
C LEU A 553 24.43 -4.55 -8.04
N SER A 554 23.67 -3.93 -7.14
CA SER A 554 23.41 -4.47 -5.80
C SER A 554 22.66 -5.81 -5.82
N LEU A 555 21.78 -6.03 -6.82
CA LEU A 555 21.10 -7.29 -7.04
C LEU A 555 22.08 -8.40 -7.46
N ASN A 556 22.93 -8.09 -8.43
CA ASN A 556 23.93 -9.05 -8.90
C ASN A 556 24.92 -9.42 -7.78
N LEU A 557 25.36 -8.44 -6.99
CA LEU A 557 26.22 -8.70 -5.83
C LEU A 557 25.54 -9.62 -4.81
N MET A 558 24.25 -9.43 -4.55
CA MET A 558 23.46 -10.32 -3.69
C MET A 558 23.40 -11.75 -4.25
N ASN A 559 23.09 -11.90 -5.53
CA ASN A 559 23.00 -13.22 -6.18
C ASN A 559 24.36 -13.95 -6.17
N ILE A 560 25.46 -13.23 -6.46
CA ILE A 560 26.81 -13.80 -6.41
C ILE A 560 27.14 -14.29 -4.98
N SER A 561 26.87 -13.45 -3.97
CA SER A 561 27.14 -13.79 -2.58
C SER A 561 26.32 -14.99 -2.10
N GLN A 562 25.05 -15.07 -2.48
CA GLN A 562 24.18 -16.22 -2.18
C GLN A 562 24.67 -17.49 -2.86
N ASN A 563 25.03 -17.40 -4.15
CA ASN A 563 25.56 -18.56 -4.88
C ASN A 563 26.89 -19.05 -4.29
N MET A 564 27.76 -18.14 -3.85
CA MET A 564 29.04 -18.47 -3.20
C MET A 564 28.81 -19.28 -1.92
N VAL A 565 27.88 -18.86 -1.04
CA VAL A 565 27.54 -19.61 0.18
C VAL A 565 27.05 -21.02 -0.17
N PHE A 566 26.18 -21.14 -1.17
CA PHE A 566 25.65 -22.44 -1.61
C PHE A 566 26.76 -23.33 -2.18
N MET A 567 27.64 -22.78 -3.03
CA MET A 567 28.73 -23.53 -3.65
C MET A 567 29.77 -23.99 -2.64
N LEU A 568 30.08 -23.20 -1.60
CA LEU A 568 30.93 -23.63 -0.49
C LEU A 568 30.31 -24.80 0.28
N GLY A 569 29.00 -24.75 0.54
CA GLY A 569 28.29 -25.88 1.16
C GLY A 569 28.32 -27.12 0.30
N LEU A 570 28.10 -27.00 -1.00
CA LEU A 570 28.16 -28.10 -1.96
C LEU A 570 29.57 -28.71 -2.00
N LEU A 571 30.62 -27.87 -2.01
CA LEU A 571 32.01 -28.32 -2.00
C LEU A 571 32.30 -29.21 -0.77
N VAL A 572 31.95 -28.70 0.43
CA VAL A 572 32.14 -29.46 1.69
C VAL A 572 31.36 -30.78 1.64
N THR A 573 30.13 -30.74 1.19
CA THR A 573 29.26 -31.93 1.06
C THR A 573 29.87 -32.95 0.10
N CYS A 574 30.38 -32.50 -1.06
CA CYS A 574 31.04 -33.38 -2.04
C CYS A 574 32.33 -33.99 -1.50
N PHE A 575 33.15 -33.26 -0.75
CA PHE A 575 34.37 -33.79 -0.17
C PHE A 575 34.07 -34.89 0.86
N ILE A 576 33.11 -34.65 1.76
CA ILE A 576 32.69 -35.66 2.74
C ILE A 576 32.18 -36.92 2.01
N ALA A 577 31.35 -36.74 1.00
CA ALA A 577 30.77 -37.86 0.24
C ALA A 577 31.81 -38.63 -0.60
N ALA A 578 32.74 -37.94 -1.26
CA ALA A 578 33.83 -38.55 -2.01
C ALA A 578 34.73 -39.36 -1.09
N TYR A 579 35.03 -38.84 0.08
CA TYR A 579 35.83 -39.58 1.08
C TYR A 579 35.08 -40.87 1.55
N GLN A 580 33.81 -40.79 1.82
CA GLN A 580 32.99 -41.98 2.19
C GLN A 580 32.88 -42.99 1.06
N VAL A 581 32.85 -42.59 -0.21
CA VAL A 581 32.84 -43.49 -1.36
C VAL A 581 34.19 -44.16 -1.54
N THR A 582 35.31 -43.41 -1.47
CA THR A 582 36.66 -43.99 -1.65
C THR A 582 37.03 -44.96 -0.53
N THR A 583 36.39 -44.86 0.62
CA THR A 583 36.60 -45.70 1.77
C THR A 583 35.61 -46.86 1.85
N GLY A 584 34.72 -46.98 0.86
CA GLY A 584 33.76 -48.07 0.78
C GLY A 584 32.56 -47.96 1.73
N GLN A 585 32.45 -46.86 2.47
CA GLN A 585 31.32 -46.65 3.41
C GLN A 585 30.01 -46.28 2.69
N MET A 586 30.12 -45.73 1.48
CA MET A 586 28.94 -45.28 0.70
C MET A 586 29.03 -45.73 -0.75
N LYS A 587 27.91 -46.20 -1.31
CA LYS A 587 27.81 -46.56 -2.72
C LYS A 587 27.84 -45.33 -3.63
N VAL A 588 28.40 -45.47 -4.84
CA VAL A 588 28.52 -44.37 -5.83
C VAL A 588 27.17 -43.75 -6.18
N GLY A 589 26.10 -44.53 -6.28
CA GLY A 589 24.75 -44.05 -6.56
C GLY A 589 24.22 -43.09 -5.49
N ARG A 590 24.57 -43.32 -4.21
CA ARG A 590 24.21 -42.38 -3.14
C ARG A 590 24.93 -41.02 -3.29
N PHE A 591 26.19 -41.03 -3.75
CA PHE A 591 26.91 -39.79 -4.06
C PHE A 591 26.21 -38.96 -5.14
N VAL A 592 25.75 -39.65 -6.21
CA VAL A 592 25.00 -38.99 -7.29
C VAL A 592 23.64 -38.49 -6.80
N THR A 593 22.92 -39.26 -5.97
CA THR A 593 21.68 -38.79 -5.31
C THR A 593 21.90 -37.52 -4.52
N LEU A 594 22.97 -37.48 -3.72
CA LEU A 594 23.35 -36.31 -2.88
C LEU A 594 23.55 -35.06 -3.71
N ILE A 595 24.40 -35.11 -4.74
CA ILE A 595 24.67 -33.97 -5.61
C ILE A 595 23.40 -33.49 -6.31
N THR A 596 22.61 -34.42 -6.84
CA THR A 596 21.38 -34.12 -7.56
C THR A 596 20.36 -33.44 -6.63
N TYR A 597 20.21 -33.93 -5.40
CA TYR A 597 19.28 -33.38 -4.45
C TYR A 597 19.74 -32.01 -3.91
N MET A 598 21.03 -31.84 -3.62
CA MET A 598 21.63 -30.55 -3.30
C MET A 598 21.37 -29.53 -4.41
N GLY A 599 21.59 -29.89 -5.68
CA GLY A 599 21.28 -29.02 -6.81
C GLY A 599 19.81 -28.60 -6.89
N GLN A 600 18.87 -29.47 -6.51
CA GLN A 600 17.45 -29.13 -6.44
C GLN A 600 17.12 -28.12 -5.33
N LEU A 601 17.85 -28.11 -4.21
CA LEU A 601 17.65 -27.17 -3.11
C LEU A 601 18.07 -25.72 -3.46
N GLN A 602 18.89 -25.55 -4.48
CA GLN A 602 19.31 -24.20 -4.92
C GLN A 602 18.11 -23.36 -5.39
N SER A 603 17.15 -23.96 -6.10
CA SER A 603 15.98 -23.25 -6.64
C SER A 603 15.06 -22.66 -5.54
N PRO A 604 14.63 -23.41 -4.52
CA PRO A 604 13.89 -22.85 -3.39
C PRO A 604 14.65 -21.74 -2.65
N LEU A 605 15.96 -21.91 -2.45
CA LEU A 605 16.78 -20.91 -1.78
C LEU A 605 16.88 -19.60 -2.59
N ASN A 606 17.13 -19.67 -3.88
CA ASN A 606 17.14 -18.50 -4.77
C ASN A 606 15.79 -17.78 -4.79
N PHE A 607 14.69 -18.55 -4.72
CA PHE A 607 13.34 -17.99 -4.69
C PHE A 607 13.11 -17.14 -3.43
N PHE A 608 13.72 -17.47 -2.29
CA PHE A 608 13.56 -16.70 -1.05
C PHE A 608 13.97 -15.22 -1.20
N GLY A 609 15.04 -14.94 -1.93
CA GLY A 609 15.46 -13.55 -2.20
C GLY A 609 14.45 -12.77 -3.06
N THR A 610 13.81 -13.44 -4.00
CA THR A 610 12.75 -12.86 -4.84
C THR A 610 11.45 -12.69 -4.06
N PHE A 611 11.11 -13.67 -3.25
CA PHE A 611 9.95 -13.68 -2.38
C PHE A 611 9.89 -12.50 -1.42
N TYR A 612 10.99 -12.17 -0.73
CA TYR A 612 11.03 -11.02 0.17
C TYR A 612 10.64 -9.70 -0.53
N ARG A 613 11.16 -9.48 -1.75
CA ARG A 613 10.81 -8.30 -2.54
C ARG A 613 9.35 -8.27 -2.97
N MET A 614 8.83 -9.43 -3.35
CA MET A 614 7.47 -9.60 -3.81
C MET A 614 6.46 -9.37 -2.69
N ILE A 615 6.72 -9.93 -1.50
CA ILE A 615 5.87 -9.66 -0.32
C ILE A 615 5.86 -8.17 -0.02
N GLN A 616 7.03 -7.51 0.01
CA GLN A 616 7.10 -6.09 0.29
C GLN A 616 6.29 -5.27 -0.73
N SER A 617 6.39 -5.60 -2.01
CA SER A 617 5.60 -4.94 -3.07
C SER A 617 4.10 -5.22 -2.93
N ALA A 618 3.72 -6.47 -2.68
CA ALA A 618 2.34 -6.86 -2.48
C ALA A 618 1.73 -6.22 -1.23
N MET A 619 2.50 -6.11 -0.15
CA MET A 619 2.06 -5.43 1.09
C MET A 619 1.77 -3.95 0.84
N ILE A 620 2.66 -3.22 0.15
CA ILE A 620 2.45 -1.81 -0.19
C ILE A 620 1.21 -1.63 -1.08
N ASN A 621 1.03 -2.51 -2.06
CA ASN A 621 -0.12 -2.46 -2.95
C ASN A 621 -1.43 -2.80 -2.23
N SER A 622 -1.40 -3.78 -1.34
CA SER A 622 -2.57 -4.19 -0.54
C SER A 622 -2.93 -3.16 0.53
N GLU A 623 -1.95 -2.45 1.09
CA GLU A 623 -2.19 -1.41 2.10
C GLU A 623 -3.08 -0.30 1.55
N ARG A 624 -2.83 0.14 0.31
CA ARG A 624 -3.67 1.16 -0.35
C ARG A 624 -5.11 0.69 -0.54
N MET A 625 -5.30 -0.55 -0.95
CA MET A 625 -6.64 -1.13 -1.09
C MET A 625 -7.31 -1.34 0.27
N LEU A 626 -6.54 -1.77 1.29
CA LEU A 626 -7.04 -1.91 2.64
C LEU A 626 -7.45 -0.55 3.25
N GLU A 627 -6.70 0.51 2.99
CA GLU A 627 -7.05 1.88 3.39
C GLU A 627 -8.34 2.33 2.70
N LEU A 628 -8.50 2.02 1.41
CA LEU A 628 -9.72 2.30 0.68
C LEU A 628 -10.95 1.60 1.30
N PHE A 629 -10.83 0.32 1.64
CA PHE A 629 -11.90 -0.45 2.30
C PHE A 629 -12.18 0.00 3.75
N LYS A 630 -11.27 0.72 4.38
CA LYS A 630 -11.46 1.29 5.73
C LYS A 630 -12.16 2.63 5.74
N GLU A 631 -12.13 3.36 4.61
CA GLU A 631 -12.89 4.60 4.49
C GLU A 631 -14.38 4.30 4.61
N GLN A 632 -15.10 5.11 5.36
CA GLN A 632 -16.54 4.91 5.58
C GLN A 632 -17.30 6.08 4.97
N PRO A 633 -18.48 5.84 4.38
CA PRO A 633 -19.34 6.92 3.93
C PRO A 633 -19.79 7.76 5.14
N THR A 634 -19.72 9.09 5.02
CA THR A 634 -20.13 10.03 6.08
C THR A 634 -21.66 10.21 6.08
N VAL A 635 -22.30 9.92 4.97
CA VAL A 635 -23.76 9.99 4.79
C VAL A 635 -24.27 8.61 4.44
N VAL A 636 -25.07 8.03 5.33
CA VAL A 636 -25.69 6.71 5.19
C VAL A 636 -27.17 6.81 5.56
N ASP A 637 -27.97 5.86 5.10
CA ASP A 637 -29.36 5.76 5.54
C ASP A 637 -29.44 5.33 7.01
N ARG A 638 -30.34 5.94 7.77
CA ARG A 638 -30.60 5.55 9.17
C ARG A 638 -31.24 4.17 9.21
N GLU A 639 -30.99 3.42 10.28
CA GLU A 639 -31.69 2.14 10.51
C GLU A 639 -33.20 2.41 10.61
N GLY A 640 -33.98 1.79 9.70
CA GLY A 640 -35.43 2.02 9.62
C GLY A 640 -35.85 3.20 8.77
N ALA A 641 -34.94 3.79 7.94
CA ALA A 641 -35.31 4.85 7.01
C ALA A 641 -36.46 4.41 6.07
N GLY A 642 -37.51 5.25 5.98
CA GLY A 642 -38.66 5.00 5.13
C GLY A 642 -38.39 5.34 3.66
N GLU A 643 -39.20 4.80 2.77
CA GLU A 643 -39.24 5.24 1.37
C GLU A 643 -40.21 6.41 1.18
N LEU A 644 -39.93 7.27 0.19
CA LEU A 644 -40.83 8.31 -0.32
C LEU A 644 -41.51 7.79 -1.60
N PRO A 645 -42.69 7.17 -1.52
CA PRO A 645 -43.30 6.53 -2.67
C PRO A 645 -43.86 7.52 -3.71
N SER A 646 -44.31 8.69 -3.26
CA SER A 646 -44.79 9.80 -4.08
C SER A 646 -44.21 11.10 -3.55
N CYS A 647 -44.11 12.09 -4.43
CA CYS A 647 -43.63 13.43 -4.07
C CYS A 647 -44.52 14.50 -4.71
N GLU A 648 -45.01 15.44 -3.91
CA GLU A 648 -45.75 16.62 -4.39
C GLU A 648 -44.81 17.79 -4.64
N GLY A 649 -43.67 17.80 -3.92
CA GLY A 649 -42.64 18.80 -4.10
C GLY A 649 -42.69 19.95 -3.12
N ASP A 650 -43.30 19.75 -1.93
CA ASP A 650 -43.24 20.71 -0.82
C ASP A 650 -41.87 20.62 -0.16
N LEU A 651 -41.16 21.75 -0.08
CA LEU A 651 -39.83 21.81 0.48
C LEU A 651 -39.76 22.81 1.62
N ARG A 652 -39.32 22.37 2.78
CA ARG A 652 -39.10 23.22 3.95
C ARG A 652 -37.70 23.05 4.53
N PHE A 653 -37.03 24.16 4.71
CA PHE A 653 -35.77 24.26 5.45
C PHE A 653 -36.04 25.00 6.76
N SER A 654 -35.75 24.36 7.90
CA SER A 654 -36.03 24.89 9.22
C SER A 654 -34.75 25.02 10.02
N ASP A 655 -34.30 26.26 10.27
CA ASP A 655 -33.10 26.60 11.05
C ASP A 655 -31.85 25.78 10.67
N VAL A 656 -31.58 25.63 9.37
CA VAL A 656 -30.51 24.77 8.87
C VAL A 656 -29.14 25.42 9.07
N HIS A 657 -28.26 24.68 9.80
CA HIS A 657 -26.87 25.04 9.98
C HIS A 657 -25.98 23.98 9.33
N PHE A 658 -24.92 24.42 8.66
CA PHE A 658 -23.96 23.51 8.02
C PHE A 658 -22.56 24.13 7.89
N SER A 659 -21.53 23.30 8.06
CA SER A 659 -20.13 23.66 7.88
C SER A 659 -19.37 22.51 7.20
N TYR A 660 -18.57 22.81 6.16
CA TYR A 660 -17.68 21.82 5.52
C TYR A 660 -16.48 21.47 6.42
N ASP A 661 -16.01 22.46 7.17
CA ASP A 661 -15.04 22.27 8.23
C ASP A 661 -15.48 23.10 9.46
N ASN A 662 -14.99 22.75 10.64
CA ASN A 662 -15.39 23.45 11.88
C ASN A 662 -14.89 24.90 11.97
N ARG A 663 -14.19 25.43 10.94
CA ARG A 663 -13.58 26.76 10.97
C ARG A 663 -14.46 27.83 10.36
N LYS A 664 -15.27 27.48 9.35
CA LYS A 664 -16.08 28.46 8.63
C LYS A 664 -17.47 27.88 8.33
N PRO A 665 -18.53 28.40 8.99
CA PRO A 665 -19.89 27.97 8.70
C PRO A 665 -20.29 28.39 7.27
N ALA A 666 -20.91 27.48 6.53
CA ALA A 666 -21.44 27.72 5.19
C ALA A 666 -22.90 28.15 5.21
N LEU A 667 -23.68 27.63 6.14
CA LEU A 667 -25.08 28.03 6.42
C LEU A 667 -25.26 28.25 7.92
N GLN A 668 -26.04 29.28 8.30
CA GLN A 668 -26.21 29.73 9.67
C GLN A 668 -27.67 30.10 9.97
N GLY A 669 -28.51 29.06 10.22
CA GLY A 669 -29.94 29.25 10.46
C GLY A 669 -30.70 29.65 9.20
N LEU A 670 -30.55 28.79 8.15
CA LEU A 670 -31.28 29.00 6.90
C LEU A 670 -32.72 28.49 7.06
N ASP A 671 -33.68 29.38 6.83
CA ASP A 671 -35.11 29.13 6.95
C ASP A 671 -35.87 29.62 5.72
N PHE A 672 -36.54 28.71 5.01
CA PHE A 672 -37.41 29.04 3.89
C PHE A 672 -38.33 27.89 3.54
N HIS A 673 -39.40 28.19 2.80
CA HIS A 673 -40.41 27.23 2.31
C HIS A 673 -40.63 27.46 0.81
N CYS A 674 -40.68 26.37 0.07
CA CYS A 674 -41.02 26.33 -1.36
C CYS A 674 -42.32 25.51 -1.52
N ALA A 675 -43.39 26.14 -1.90
CA ALA A 675 -44.67 25.50 -2.14
C ALA A 675 -44.61 24.60 -3.40
N PRO A 676 -45.41 23.52 -3.47
CA PRO A 676 -45.48 22.65 -4.65
C PRO A 676 -45.74 23.43 -5.94
N GLY A 677 -44.95 23.13 -6.99
CA GLY A 677 -45.11 23.75 -8.30
C GLY A 677 -44.63 25.19 -8.43
N THR A 678 -43.98 25.75 -7.43
CA THR A 678 -43.42 27.10 -7.45
C THR A 678 -41.93 27.13 -7.78
N THR A 679 -41.47 28.28 -8.28
CA THR A 679 -40.05 28.54 -8.61
C THR A 679 -39.43 29.40 -7.55
N THR A 680 -38.43 28.90 -6.84
CA THR A 680 -37.62 29.65 -5.86
C THR A 680 -36.22 29.89 -6.39
N ALA A 681 -35.78 31.12 -6.43
CA ALA A 681 -34.46 31.51 -6.93
C ALA A 681 -33.52 31.95 -5.79
N PHE A 682 -32.27 31.44 -5.84
CA PHE A 682 -31.21 31.82 -4.91
C PHE A 682 -30.22 32.77 -5.55
N VAL A 683 -30.04 33.91 -4.94
CA VAL A 683 -29.16 35.00 -5.41
C VAL A 683 -28.19 35.40 -4.28
N GLY A 684 -27.02 35.88 -4.62
CA GLY A 684 -26.06 36.37 -3.62
C GLY A 684 -24.62 36.23 -4.11
N GLU A 685 -23.68 36.72 -3.30
CA GLU A 685 -22.28 36.70 -3.62
C GLU A 685 -21.73 35.27 -3.75
N SER A 686 -20.60 35.14 -4.48
CA SER A 686 -19.89 33.85 -4.53
C SER A 686 -19.45 33.44 -3.13
N GLY A 687 -19.67 32.17 -2.75
CA GLY A 687 -19.40 31.70 -1.39
C GLY A 687 -20.50 32.00 -0.36
N GLY A 688 -21.64 32.56 -0.76
CA GLY A 688 -22.80 32.87 0.12
C GLY A 688 -23.60 31.64 0.59
N GLY A 689 -23.26 30.40 0.14
CA GLY A 689 -23.95 29.16 0.55
C GLY A 689 -24.95 28.61 -0.46
N LYS A 690 -25.13 29.21 -1.65
CA LYS A 690 -26.12 28.78 -2.66
C LYS A 690 -26.01 27.31 -3.07
N SER A 691 -24.85 26.89 -3.58
CA SER A 691 -24.63 25.49 -4.00
C SER A 691 -24.60 24.51 -2.81
N THR A 692 -24.40 25.01 -1.58
CA THR A 692 -24.50 24.20 -0.35
C THR A 692 -25.93 23.77 -0.10
N VAL A 693 -26.92 24.63 -0.36
CA VAL A 693 -28.36 24.26 -0.26
C VAL A 693 -28.68 23.06 -1.15
N PHE A 694 -28.21 23.08 -2.41
CA PHE A 694 -28.40 21.96 -3.35
C PHE A 694 -27.73 20.67 -2.90
N ARG A 695 -26.51 20.78 -2.37
CA ARG A 695 -25.77 19.62 -1.87
C ARG A 695 -26.44 18.97 -0.65
N LEU A 696 -27.04 19.77 0.24
CA LEU A 696 -27.78 19.27 1.40
C LEU A 696 -29.12 18.65 1.00
N LEU A 697 -29.90 19.28 0.12
CA LEU A 697 -31.17 18.73 -0.37
C LEU A 697 -30.96 17.40 -1.12
N TYR A 698 -29.88 17.29 -1.92
CA TYR A 698 -29.52 16.06 -2.62
C TYR A 698 -28.88 15.00 -1.71
N ARG A 699 -28.74 15.31 -0.40
CA ARG A 699 -28.10 14.44 0.60
C ARG A 699 -26.69 14.00 0.21
N PHE A 700 -25.87 14.91 -0.31
CA PHE A 700 -24.43 14.70 -0.38
C PHE A 700 -23.76 14.94 0.99
N TYR A 701 -24.43 15.72 1.86
CA TYR A 701 -24.08 16.00 3.24
C TYR A 701 -25.34 15.99 4.09
N ASN A 702 -25.21 15.71 5.38
CA ASN A 702 -26.25 15.90 6.38
C ASN A 702 -26.13 17.28 7.04
N THR A 703 -27.20 17.79 7.60
CA THR A 703 -27.22 19.05 8.34
C THR A 703 -26.43 18.95 9.64
N SER A 704 -25.78 20.04 10.08
CA SER A 704 -25.16 20.09 11.41
C SER A 704 -26.21 20.25 12.52
N SER A 705 -27.25 21.05 12.25
CA SER A 705 -28.46 21.21 13.05
C SER A 705 -29.59 21.77 12.17
N GLY A 706 -30.84 21.72 12.63
CA GLY A 706 -32.02 22.03 11.87
C GLY A 706 -32.51 20.82 11.07
N SER A 707 -33.56 21.00 10.25
CA SER A 707 -34.14 19.96 9.42
C SER A 707 -34.43 20.43 7.99
N ILE A 708 -34.33 19.48 7.04
CA ILE A 708 -34.79 19.66 5.65
C ILE A 708 -35.91 18.67 5.44
N GLU A 709 -37.06 19.14 5.07
CA GLU A 709 -38.24 18.34 4.88
C GLU A 709 -38.69 18.36 3.42
N VAL A 710 -39.10 17.18 2.94
CA VAL A 710 -39.75 16.99 1.65
C VAL A 710 -41.15 16.40 1.94
N ASP A 711 -42.22 17.09 1.53
CA ASP A 711 -43.60 16.73 1.80
C ASP A 711 -43.85 16.44 3.31
N GLY A 712 -43.28 17.28 4.19
CA GLY A 712 -43.41 17.18 5.64
C GLY A 712 -42.59 16.07 6.31
N ARG A 713 -41.75 15.38 5.55
CA ARG A 713 -40.85 14.32 6.10
C ARG A 713 -39.40 14.78 6.05
N ASN A 714 -38.66 14.60 7.15
CA ASN A 714 -37.23 14.92 7.17
C ASN A 714 -36.47 14.00 6.20
N VAL A 715 -35.65 14.60 5.32
CA VAL A 715 -34.83 13.86 4.34
C VAL A 715 -33.85 12.89 4.98
N GLU A 716 -33.46 13.10 6.27
CA GLU A 716 -32.55 12.20 6.98
C GLU A 716 -33.23 10.91 7.45
N ASP A 717 -34.58 10.91 7.58
CA ASP A 717 -35.38 9.74 7.96
C ASP A 717 -35.89 8.94 6.74
N LEU A 718 -35.58 9.42 5.54
CA LEU A 718 -35.88 8.77 4.26
C LEU A 718 -34.64 8.09 3.68
N THR A 719 -34.82 7.09 2.80
CA THR A 719 -33.71 6.51 2.05
C THR A 719 -33.18 7.50 1.02
N ILE A 720 -31.85 7.58 0.88
CA ILE A 720 -31.17 8.50 -0.05
C ILE A 720 -31.66 8.27 -1.48
N GLU A 721 -31.86 7.01 -1.86
CA GLU A 721 -32.33 6.64 -3.19
C GLU A 721 -33.75 7.17 -3.46
N SER A 722 -34.68 7.02 -2.50
CA SER A 722 -36.05 7.47 -2.68
C SER A 722 -36.17 9.00 -2.83
N VAL A 723 -35.38 9.77 -2.07
CA VAL A 723 -35.31 11.22 -2.18
C VAL A 723 -34.74 11.63 -3.55
N ARG A 724 -33.58 11.07 -3.93
CA ARG A 724 -32.91 11.40 -5.21
C ARG A 724 -33.74 11.01 -6.44
N ARG A 725 -34.61 10.01 -6.35
CA ARG A 725 -35.51 9.60 -7.44
C ARG A 725 -36.42 10.75 -7.86
N HIS A 726 -36.93 11.54 -6.91
CA HIS A 726 -37.84 12.64 -7.16
C HIS A 726 -37.15 13.98 -7.49
N ILE A 727 -35.82 14.06 -7.39
CA ILE A 727 -35.04 15.27 -7.67
C ILE A 727 -34.30 15.14 -9.00
N GLY A 728 -34.44 16.11 -9.89
CA GLY A 728 -33.63 16.27 -11.11
C GLY A 728 -32.68 17.43 -10.96
N VAL A 729 -31.46 17.27 -11.45
CA VAL A 729 -30.41 18.28 -11.37
C VAL A 729 -29.89 18.61 -12.76
N VAL A 730 -29.85 19.89 -13.10
CA VAL A 730 -29.08 20.42 -14.22
C VAL A 730 -27.88 21.15 -13.67
N PRO A 731 -26.69 20.51 -13.74
CA PRO A 731 -25.47 21.06 -13.12
C PRO A 731 -24.88 22.20 -13.94
N GLN A 732 -24.03 23.01 -13.31
CA GLN A 732 -23.26 24.09 -13.94
C GLN A 732 -22.36 23.54 -15.07
N ASP A 733 -21.57 22.53 -14.77
CA ASP A 733 -20.73 21.82 -15.72
C ASP A 733 -21.30 20.44 -16.04
N THR A 734 -21.85 20.28 -17.22
CA THR A 734 -22.39 19.02 -17.67
C THR A 734 -21.28 18.07 -18.15
N VAL A 735 -21.08 16.98 -17.44
CA VAL A 735 -20.16 15.90 -17.83
C VAL A 735 -20.91 14.82 -18.58
N LEU A 736 -20.38 14.42 -19.74
CA LEU A 736 -20.91 13.32 -20.56
C LEU A 736 -19.93 12.15 -20.58
N PHE A 737 -20.47 10.94 -20.62
CA PHE A 737 -19.67 9.72 -20.82
C PHE A 737 -19.14 9.67 -22.25
N ASN A 738 -17.96 9.11 -22.44
CA ASN A 738 -17.37 8.92 -23.77
C ASN A 738 -18.06 7.79 -24.55
N GLU A 739 -19.38 7.93 -24.73
CA GLU A 739 -20.28 7.00 -25.38
C GLU A 739 -21.15 7.77 -26.38
N SER A 740 -22.14 7.10 -27.02
CA SER A 740 -23.07 7.76 -27.93
C SER A 740 -23.98 8.76 -27.21
N LEU A 741 -24.56 9.71 -27.93
CA LEU A 741 -25.58 10.62 -27.41
C LEU A 741 -26.78 9.86 -26.88
N MET A 742 -27.22 8.80 -27.60
CA MET A 742 -28.33 7.93 -27.17
C MET A 742 -28.06 7.32 -25.79
N TYR A 743 -26.86 6.73 -25.58
CA TYR A 743 -26.43 6.21 -24.27
C TYR A 743 -26.47 7.29 -23.19
N ASN A 744 -25.92 8.44 -23.48
CA ASN A 744 -25.88 9.56 -22.55
C ASN A 744 -27.28 10.08 -22.17
N LEU A 745 -28.24 10.06 -23.07
CA LEU A 745 -29.64 10.46 -22.80
C LEU A 745 -30.37 9.39 -22.00
N LYS A 746 -30.32 8.12 -22.43
CA LYS A 746 -30.94 7.00 -21.73
C LYS A 746 -30.34 6.74 -20.33
N TYR A 747 -29.19 7.31 -20.00
CA TYR A 747 -28.62 7.21 -18.65
C TYR A 747 -29.53 7.75 -17.54
N ALA A 748 -30.43 8.68 -17.86
CA ALA A 748 -31.43 9.21 -16.93
C ALA A 748 -32.59 8.24 -16.68
N ASN A 749 -32.95 7.44 -17.69
CA ASN A 749 -33.95 6.39 -17.64
C ASN A 749 -33.56 5.29 -18.66
N PRO A 750 -32.92 4.21 -18.25
CA PRO A 750 -32.47 3.14 -19.15
C PRO A 750 -33.59 2.41 -19.87
N GLU A 751 -34.82 2.41 -19.32
CA GLU A 751 -35.97 1.74 -19.88
C GLU A 751 -36.76 2.62 -20.88
N ALA A 752 -36.33 3.88 -21.06
CA ALA A 752 -37.00 4.80 -21.98
C ALA A 752 -36.91 4.32 -23.44
N THR A 753 -38.00 4.44 -24.14
CA THR A 753 -38.07 4.18 -25.59
C THR A 753 -37.32 5.28 -26.36
N ASP A 754 -36.90 4.97 -27.59
CA ASP A 754 -36.22 5.96 -28.44
C ASP A 754 -37.12 7.17 -28.73
N GLU A 755 -38.45 6.96 -28.88
CA GLU A 755 -39.41 8.04 -29.09
C GLU A 755 -39.49 9.00 -27.90
N GLN A 756 -39.47 8.47 -26.66
CA GLN A 756 -39.41 9.29 -25.44
C GLN A 756 -38.12 10.12 -25.35
N VAL A 757 -37.02 9.55 -25.82
CA VAL A 757 -35.75 10.28 -25.92
C VAL A 757 -35.85 11.40 -26.96
N TYR A 758 -36.45 11.15 -28.12
CA TYR A 758 -36.63 12.19 -29.15
C TYR A 758 -37.56 13.29 -28.67
N GLU A 759 -38.67 12.98 -27.99
CA GLU A 759 -39.56 13.96 -27.39
C GLU A 759 -38.83 14.83 -26.34
N ALA A 760 -38.07 14.21 -25.44
CA ALA A 760 -37.25 14.94 -24.46
C ALA A 760 -36.22 15.85 -25.13
N CYS A 761 -35.60 15.42 -26.22
CA CYS A 761 -34.65 16.23 -26.99
C CYS A 761 -35.37 17.37 -27.76
N ARG A 762 -36.56 17.18 -28.26
CA ARG A 762 -37.37 18.28 -28.86
C ARG A 762 -37.74 19.30 -27.80
N ALA A 763 -38.21 18.85 -26.64
CA ALA A 763 -38.52 19.73 -25.51
C ALA A 763 -37.30 20.49 -24.97
N ALA A 764 -36.11 19.94 -25.08
CA ALA A 764 -34.84 20.58 -24.74
C ALA A 764 -34.23 21.39 -25.91
N SER A 765 -34.92 21.53 -27.05
CA SER A 765 -34.47 22.27 -28.25
C SER A 765 -33.09 21.80 -28.78
N ILE A 766 -32.79 20.48 -28.70
CA ILE A 766 -31.53 19.89 -29.16
C ILE A 766 -31.67 18.85 -30.28
N HIS A 767 -32.87 18.36 -30.52
CA HIS A 767 -33.18 17.31 -31.49
C HIS A 767 -32.64 17.65 -32.89
N ASP A 768 -33.00 18.82 -33.42
CA ASP A 768 -32.66 19.25 -34.78
C ASP A 768 -31.12 19.35 -34.92
N LYS A 769 -30.47 19.82 -33.89
CA LYS A 769 -29.00 19.88 -33.87
C LYS A 769 -28.38 18.49 -33.92
N ILE A 770 -28.88 17.52 -33.11
CA ILE A 770 -28.41 16.13 -33.13
C ILE A 770 -28.59 15.52 -34.54
N MET A 771 -29.69 15.82 -35.20
CA MET A 771 -29.97 15.33 -36.56
C MET A 771 -28.99 15.87 -37.60
N THR A 772 -28.27 16.97 -37.34
CA THR A 772 -27.18 17.48 -38.20
C THR A 772 -25.87 16.74 -38.07
N PHE A 773 -25.70 15.93 -37.03
CA PHE A 773 -24.46 15.15 -36.86
C PHE A 773 -24.44 13.95 -37.83
N PRO A 774 -23.26 13.53 -38.32
CA PRO A 774 -23.16 12.42 -39.27
C PRO A 774 -23.82 11.12 -38.76
N ASP A 775 -23.57 10.78 -37.48
CA ASP A 775 -24.08 9.57 -36.83
C ASP A 775 -25.34 9.85 -35.97
N LYS A 776 -25.95 11.05 -36.07
CA LYS A 776 -27.14 11.45 -35.31
C LYS A 776 -27.00 11.12 -33.83
N TYR A 777 -27.93 10.35 -33.28
CA TYR A 777 -27.93 9.93 -31.87
C TYR A 777 -26.82 8.95 -31.49
N GLU A 778 -26.22 8.24 -32.46
CA GLU A 778 -25.09 7.35 -32.23
C GLU A 778 -23.73 8.08 -32.28
N THR A 779 -23.76 9.40 -32.46
CA THR A 779 -22.54 10.22 -32.43
C THR A 779 -21.85 10.09 -31.08
N LYS A 780 -20.56 9.66 -31.07
CA LYS A 780 -19.73 9.62 -29.88
C LYS A 780 -19.27 11.01 -29.48
N VAL A 781 -19.53 11.38 -28.24
CA VAL A 781 -19.31 12.74 -27.73
C VAL A 781 -17.85 13.04 -27.34
N GLY A 782 -16.99 12.03 -27.32
CA GLY A 782 -15.60 12.18 -26.89
C GLY A 782 -15.45 12.26 -25.37
N GLU A 783 -14.20 12.34 -24.92
CA GLU A 783 -13.90 12.44 -23.48
C GLU A 783 -14.53 13.70 -22.89
N ARG A 784 -15.34 13.54 -21.83
CA ARG A 784 -16.10 14.62 -21.15
C ARG A 784 -16.98 15.46 -22.11
N GLY A 785 -17.33 14.90 -23.27
CA GLY A 785 -18.16 15.61 -24.26
C GLY A 785 -17.42 16.75 -25.00
N LEU A 786 -16.11 16.63 -25.21
CA LEU A 786 -15.29 17.68 -25.85
C LEU A 786 -15.73 18.02 -27.28
N ARG A 787 -16.51 17.15 -27.94
CA ARG A 787 -17.04 17.39 -29.29
C ARG A 787 -18.31 18.23 -29.33
N LEU A 788 -18.89 18.56 -28.17
CA LEU A 788 -20.10 19.37 -28.05
C LEU A 788 -19.75 20.73 -27.45
N SER A 789 -20.43 21.78 -27.92
CA SER A 789 -20.37 23.13 -27.32
C SER A 789 -20.98 23.12 -25.90
N GLY A 790 -20.65 24.12 -25.09
CA GLY A 790 -21.20 24.27 -23.75
C GLY A 790 -22.74 24.26 -23.71
N GLY A 791 -23.36 24.98 -24.66
CA GLY A 791 -24.82 25.05 -24.78
C GLY A 791 -25.47 23.73 -25.23
N GLU A 792 -24.82 22.96 -26.11
CA GLU A 792 -25.28 21.63 -26.50
C GLU A 792 -25.22 20.65 -25.33
N LYS A 793 -24.12 20.64 -24.56
CA LYS A 793 -23.99 19.81 -23.33
C LYS A 793 -25.10 20.13 -22.34
N GLN A 794 -25.44 21.40 -22.19
CA GLN A 794 -26.43 21.85 -21.23
C GLN A 794 -27.84 21.44 -21.65
N ARG A 795 -28.18 21.56 -22.96
CA ARG A 795 -29.46 21.06 -23.52
C ARG A 795 -29.57 19.54 -23.39
N VAL A 796 -28.47 18.80 -23.53
CA VAL A 796 -28.43 17.35 -23.22
C VAL A 796 -28.74 17.09 -21.73
N ALA A 797 -28.23 17.88 -20.80
CA ALA A 797 -28.54 17.76 -19.37
C ALA A 797 -30.04 18.06 -19.08
N ILE A 798 -30.60 19.06 -19.76
CA ILE A 798 -32.02 19.39 -19.67
C ILE A 798 -32.86 18.21 -20.20
N ALA A 799 -32.50 17.65 -21.39
CA ALA A 799 -33.18 16.48 -21.96
C ALA A 799 -33.14 15.27 -21.01
N ARG A 800 -31.98 15.01 -20.37
CA ARG A 800 -31.87 13.98 -19.31
C ARG A 800 -32.79 14.22 -18.14
N THR A 801 -32.92 15.48 -17.68
CA THR A 801 -33.80 15.84 -16.58
C THR A 801 -35.28 15.69 -16.97
N ILE A 802 -35.68 16.05 -18.21
CA ILE A 802 -37.03 15.81 -18.74
C ILE A 802 -37.35 14.32 -18.77
N LEU A 803 -36.41 13.49 -19.29
CA LEU A 803 -36.57 12.06 -19.41
C LEU A 803 -36.70 11.33 -18.07
N LYS A 804 -36.00 11.86 -17.01
CA LYS A 804 -36.12 11.41 -15.62
C LYS A 804 -37.50 11.70 -15.03
N ASN A 805 -38.16 12.77 -15.47
CA ASN A 805 -39.48 13.24 -15.02
C ASN A 805 -39.60 13.47 -13.50
N PRO A 806 -38.73 14.24 -12.85
CA PRO A 806 -38.75 14.49 -11.42
C PRO A 806 -39.82 15.51 -11.03
N ARG A 807 -40.21 15.52 -9.73
CA ARG A 807 -41.12 16.53 -9.17
C ARG A 807 -40.41 17.79 -8.70
N ILE A 808 -39.17 17.65 -8.28
CA ILE A 808 -38.30 18.75 -7.82
C ILE A 808 -37.15 18.89 -8.80
N ILE A 809 -36.86 20.11 -9.23
CA ILE A 809 -35.78 20.41 -10.17
C ILE A 809 -34.82 21.42 -9.55
N MET A 810 -33.57 21.12 -9.66
CA MET A 810 -32.47 22.01 -9.23
C MET A 810 -31.65 22.45 -10.44
N LEU A 811 -31.57 23.77 -10.67
CA LEU A 811 -30.77 24.37 -11.73
C LEU A 811 -29.60 25.13 -11.12
N ASP A 812 -28.36 24.71 -11.38
CA ASP A 812 -27.16 25.38 -10.89
C ASP A 812 -26.45 26.11 -12.03
N GLU A 813 -26.57 27.46 -12.05
CA GLU A 813 -25.89 28.40 -12.98
C GLU A 813 -25.97 28.02 -14.47
N ALA A 814 -27.07 27.48 -14.90
CA ALA A 814 -27.21 26.82 -16.19
C ALA A 814 -27.04 27.71 -17.46
N THR A 815 -26.71 29.02 -17.34
CA THR A 815 -26.60 29.97 -18.48
C THR A 815 -25.32 30.79 -18.51
N ALA A 816 -24.30 30.45 -17.70
CA ALA A 816 -23.17 31.35 -17.41
C ALA A 816 -22.23 31.63 -18.61
N ALA A 817 -22.11 30.77 -19.61
CA ALA A 817 -21.14 30.87 -20.69
C ALA A 817 -21.71 30.72 -22.11
N LEU A 818 -22.96 31.23 -22.33
CA LEU A 818 -23.68 30.99 -23.57
C LEU A 818 -23.89 32.28 -24.40
N ASP A 819 -23.96 32.14 -25.70
CA ASP A 819 -24.38 33.19 -26.63
C ASP A 819 -25.90 33.46 -26.51
N THR A 820 -26.33 34.64 -26.94
CA THR A 820 -27.71 35.15 -26.72
C THR A 820 -28.79 34.24 -27.36
N GLU A 821 -28.53 33.67 -28.55
CA GLU A 821 -29.47 32.83 -29.26
C GLU A 821 -29.63 31.45 -28.52
N THR A 822 -28.51 30.86 -28.10
CA THR A 822 -28.54 29.62 -27.30
C THR A 822 -29.21 29.84 -25.94
N GLU A 823 -29.06 31.05 -25.31
CA GLU A 823 -29.72 31.40 -24.06
C GLU A 823 -31.23 31.42 -24.20
N GLN A 824 -31.77 31.95 -25.30
CA GLN A 824 -33.22 31.94 -25.55
C GLN A 824 -33.77 30.54 -25.63
N HIS A 825 -33.15 29.64 -26.41
CA HIS A 825 -33.58 28.24 -26.52
C HIS A 825 -33.56 27.50 -25.17
N ILE A 826 -32.57 27.81 -24.33
CA ILE A 826 -32.49 27.20 -22.99
C ILE A 826 -33.56 27.77 -22.06
N GLN A 827 -33.94 29.03 -22.16
CA GLN A 827 -35.05 29.65 -21.42
C GLN A 827 -36.38 29.00 -21.80
N GLU A 828 -36.62 28.78 -23.07
CA GLU A 828 -37.84 28.05 -23.56
C GLU A 828 -37.88 26.63 -23.01
N ALA A 829 -36.75 25.94 -23.02
CA ALA A 829 -36.62 24.60 -22.44
C ALA A 829 -36.88 24.59 -20.92
N PHE A 830 -36.41 25.60 -20.18
CA PHE A 830 -36.68 25.74 -18.76
C PHE A 830 -38.14 26.01 -18.46
N THR A 831 -38.82 26.83 -19.25
CA THR A 831 -40.24 27.07 -19.12
C THR A 831 -41.07 25.81 -19.31
N THR A 832 -40.63 24.96 -20.27
CA THR A 832 -41.22 23.64 -20.50
C THR A 832 -40.97 22.70 -19.33
N LEU A 833 -39.75 22.72 -18.79
CA LEU A 833 -39.36 21.89 -17.68
C LEU A 833 -40.08 22.26 -16.37
N ALA A 834 -40.38 23.57 -16.15
CA ALA A 834 -41.00 24.10 -14.94
C ALA A 834 -42.48 23.70 -14.74
N LYS A 835 -43.19 23.36 -15.81
CA LYS A 835 -44.65 23.10 -15.75
C LYS A 835 -45.04 22.01 -14.75
N GLY A 836 -45.75 22.41 -13.67
CA GLY A 836 -46.25 21.49 -12.64
C GLY A 836 -45.18 20.86 -11.75
N ARG A 837 -43.98 21.48 -11.63
CA ARG A 837 -42.85 20.98 -10.83
C ARG A 837 -42.31 22.11 -9.96
N THR A 838 -41.79 21.75 -8.79
CA THR A 838 -41.10 22.70 -7.90
C THR A 838 -39.68 22.92 -8.39
N MET A 839 -39.34 24.20 -8.61
CA MET A 839 -37.99 24.55 -9.14
C MET A 839 -37.19 25.35 -8.14
N LEU A 840 -35.93 24.94 -7.98
CA LEU A 840 -34.91 25.68 -7.25
C LEU A 840 -33.81 26.13 -8.23
N ILE A 841 -33.59 27.44 -8.32
CA ILE A 841 -32.66 28.02 -9.31
C ILE A 841 -31.56 28.80 -8.60
N ILE A 842 -30.29 28.43 -8.83
CA ILE A 842 -29.15 29.23 -8.51
C ILE A 842 -28.79 30.04 -9.76
N ALA A 843 -29.02 31.36 -9.72
CA ALA A 843 -28.81 32.21 -10.87
C ALA A 843 -27.61 33.13 -10.69
N HIS A 844 -26.75 33.18 -11.70
CA HIS A 844 -25.73 34.19 -11.90
C HIS A 844 -26.22 35.36 -12.77
N ARG A 845 -27.18 35.09 -13.68
CA ARG A 845 -27.83 36.12 -14.49
C ARG A 845 -29.23 36.41 -13.89
N LEU A 846 -29.41 37.65 -13.45
CA LEU A 846 -30.67 38.06 -12.79
C LEU A 846 -31.88 38.07 -13.77
N SER A 847 -31.61 38.12 -15.08
CA SER A 847 -32.68 38.00 -16.13
C SER A 847 -33.42 36.66 -16.08
N THR A 848 -32.77 35.57 -15.59
CA THR A 848 -33.39 34.24 -15.51
C THR A 848 -34.39 34.08 -14.37
N ILE A 849 -34.37 35.00 -13.40
CA ILE A 849 -35.15 34.86 -12.15
C ILE A 849 -36.23 35.95 -11.99
N VAL A 850 -36.41 36.82 -12.98
CA VAL A 850 -37.44 37.90 -12.94
C VAL A 850 -38.83 37.34 -12.73
N HIS A 851 -39.11 36.13 -13.29
CA HIS A 851 -40.38 35.43 -13.20
C HIS A 851 -40.47 34.39 -12.07
N ALA A 852 -39.48 34.38 -11.15
CA ALA A 852 -39.54 33.45 -10.02
C ALA A 852 -40.57 33.90 -8.98
N ASP A 853 -41.37 32.92 -8.47
CA ASP A 853 -42.41 33.18 -7.46
C ASP A 853 -41.80 33.68 -6.15
N GLN A 854 -40.58 33.27 -5.86
CA GLN A 854 -39.81 33.67 -4.67
C GLN A 854 -38.35 33.85 -5.01
N ILE A 855 -37.74 34.95 -4.57
CA ILE A 855 -36.29 35.17 -4.65
C ILE A 855 -35.74 35.27 -3.22
N LEU A 856 -34.72 34.49 -2.94
CA LEU A 856 -33.99 34.44 -1.67
C LEU A 856 -32.57 35.01 -1.87
N VAL A 857 -32.27 36.11 -1.20
CA VAL A 857 -30.95 36.72 -1.24
C VAL A 857 -30.12 36.15 -0.10
N LEU A 858 -29.09 35.38 -0.45
CA LEU A 858 -28.20 34.75 0.52
C LEU A 858 -26.96 35.64 0.77
N HIS A 859 -26.76 36.02 2.02
CA HIS A 859 -25.56 36.74 2.46
C HIS A 859 -24.96 36.04 3.67
N ARG A 860 -23.70 35.60 3.56
CA ARG A 860 -22.95 34.91 4.63
C ARG A 860 -23.72 33.73 5.27
N GLY A 861 -24.36 32.91 4.44
CA GLY A 861 -25.06 31.69 4.88
C GLY A 861 -26.44 31.95 5.53
N LYS A 862 -27.02 33.17 5.43
CA LYS A 862 -28.36 33.52 5.92
C LYS A 862 -29.20 34.10 4.81
N VAL A 863 -30.53 34.00 4.93
CA VAL A 863 -31.48 34.74 4.08
C VAL A 863 -31.48 36.20 4.53
N ALA A 864 -30.89 37.07 3.72
CA ALA A 864 -30.89 38.50 3.98
C ALA A 864 -32.18 39.21 3.53
N GLU A 865 -32.71 38.80 2.39
CA GLU A 865 -33.93 39.36 1.80
C GLU A 865 -34.76 38.24 1.16
N ARG A 866 -36.08 38.39 1.21
CA ARG A 866 -37.08 37.49 0.61
C ARG A 866 -38.19 38.30 -0.03
N GLY A 867 -38.63 37.90 -1.22
CA GLY A 867 -39.81 38.48 -1.91
C GLY A 867 -39.79 38.17 -3.40
N THR A 868 -40.70 38.76 -4.14
CA THR A 868 -40.75 38.73 -5.62
C THR A 868 -39.73 39.74 -6.18
N HIS A 869 -39.50 39.74 -7.48
CA HIS A 869 -38.62 40.68 -8.17
C HIS A 869 -39.01 42.15 -7.88
N GLU A 870 -40.29 42.48 -7.99
CA GLU A 870 -40.80 43.82 -7.79
C GLU A 870 -40.64 44.28 -6.34
N GLU A 871 -41.07 43.45 -5.37
CA GLU A 871 -40.95 43.75 -3.95
C GLU A 871 -39.50 43.99 -3.51
N LEU A 872 -38.55 43.18 -4.06
CA LEU A 872 -37.12 43.34 -3.70
C LEU A 872 -36.47 44.55 -4.35
N LEU A 873 -36.98 45.04 -5.49
CA LEU A 873 -36.54 46.28 -6.09
C LEU A 873 -37.05 47.48 -5.29
N GLU A 874 -38.31 47.45 -4.82
CA GLU A 874 -38.89 48.48 -3.97
C GLU A 874 -38.17 48.62 -2.63
N LYS A 875 -37.78 47.49 -2.00
CA LYS A 875 -37.00 47.45 -0.76
C LYS A 875 -35.65 48.13 -0.88
N ASN A 876 -35.13 48.33 -2.10
CA ASN A 876 -33.86 48.94 -2.45
C ASN A 876 -32.65 48.46 -1.63
N GLY A 877 -32.66 47.14 -1.31
CA GLY A 877 -31.63 46.45 -0.52
C GLY A 877 -30.53 45.81 -1.36
N HIS A 878 -29.97 44.69 -0.88
CA HIS A 878 -28.88 43.94 -1.55
C HIS A 878 -29.26 43.48 -2.96
N TYR A 879 -30.49 43.00 -3.16
CA TYR A 879 -31.00 42.61 -4.47
C TYR A 879 -31.01 43.76 -5.46
N ALA A 880 -31.57 44.91 -5.09
CA ALA A 880 -31.64 46.07 -5.95
C ALA A 880 -30.24 46.62 -6.31
N ALA A 881 -29.28 46.54 -5.36
CA ALA A 881 -27.88 46.91 -5.61
C ALA A 881 -27.23 45.98 -6.66
N MET A 882 -27.42 44.64 -6.54
CA MET A 882 -26.90 43.64 -7.50
C MET A 882 -27.55 43.84 -8.87
N TRP A 883 -28.87 44.06 -8.94
CA TRP A 883 -29.60 44.33 -10.16
C TRP A 883 -29.12 45.59 -10.89
N LYS A 884 -28.95 46.71 -10.18
CA LYS A 884 -28.39 47.96 -10.72
C LYS A 884 -26.99 47.76 -11.27
N LYS A 885 -26.16 47.01 -10.58
CA LYS A 885 -24.77 46.68 -11.01
C LYS A 885 -24.79 45.85 -12.31
N GLN A 886 -25.66 44.88 -12.41
CA GLN A 886 -25.74 43.99 -13.59
C GLN A 886 -26.28 44.76 -14.81
N ILE A 887 -27.35 45.58 -14.65
CA ILE A 887 -27.88 46.40 -15.73
C ILE A 887 -26.84 47.38 -16.25
N ARG A 888 -26.07 48.03 -15.35
CA ARG A 888 -24.96 48.88 -15.77
C ARG A 888 -23.89 48.13 -16.58
N ALA A 889 -23.52 46.94 -16.15
CA ALA A 889 -22.57 46.12 -16.87
C ALA A 889 -23.10 45.66 -18.24
N GLN A 890 -24.38 45.29 -18.33
CA GLN A 890 -25.02 44.87 -19.57
C GLN A 890 -25.13 46.07 -20.57
N ARG A 891 -25.54 47.25 -20.12
CA ARG A 891 -25.58 48.48 -20.96
C ARG A 891 -24.19 48.86 -21.44
N ALA A 892 -23.16 48.76 -20.60
CA ALA A 892 -21.78 49.03 -20.97
C ALA A 892 -21.26 48.04 -22.02
N ALA A 893 -21.58 46.71 -21.88
CA ALA A 893 -21.23 45.70 -22.84
C ALA A 893 -21.95 45.91 -24.20
N GLU A 894 -23.21 46.30 -24.17
CA GLU A 894 -23.99 46.58 -25.38
C GLU A 894 -23.49 47.81 -26.12
N GLN A 895 -23.13 48.90 -25.39
CA GLN A 895 -22.47 50.08 -25.96
C GLN A 895 -21.13 49.75 -26.56
N ALA A 896 -20.32 48.90 -25.88
CA ALA A 896 -19.04 48.42 -26.40
C ALA A 896 -19.19 47.61 -27.69
N LYS A 897 -20.25 46.76 -27.80
CA LYS A 897 -20.58 46.01 -28.99
C LYS A 897 -20.97 46.92 -30.15
N ILE A 898 -21.84 47.89 -29.90
CA ILE A 898 -22.27 48.88 -30.91
C ILE A 898 -21.09 49.69 -31.44
N LEU A 899 -20.19 50.13 -30.54
CA LEU A 899 -18.96 50.81 -30.90
C LEU A 899 -18.01 49.97 -31.72
N LYS A 900 -17.89 48.66 -31.39
CA LYS A 900 -17.07 47.73 -32.12
C LYS A 900 -17.63 47.45 -33.51
N ASP A 901 -18.93 47.21 -33.63
CA ASP A 901 -19.60 47.02 -34.92
C ASP A 901 -19.49 48.27 -35.82
N LYS A 902 -19.59 49.45 -35.23
CA LYS A 902 -19.36 50.74 -35.91
C LYS A 902 -17.90 50.85 -36.38
N ALA A 903 -16.92 50.50 -35.55
CA ALA A 903 -15.51 50.51 -35.92
C ALA A 903 -15.20 49.49 -37.04
N ASP A 904 -15.81 48.29 -36.99
CA ASP A 904 -15.66 47.27 -38.00
C ASP A 904 -16.34 47.65 -39.36
N ARG A 905 -17.47 48.37 -39.32
CA ARG A 905 -18.09 48.97 -40.53
C ARG A 905 -17.19 50.03 -41.13
N LEU A 906 -16.66 50.97 -40.33
CA LEU A 906 -15.71 51.99 -40.83
C LEU A 906 -14.45 51.37 -41.41
N ARG A 907 -13.93 50.26 -40.85
CA ARG A 907 -12.80 49.52 -41.38
C ARG A 907 -13.14 48.84 -42.74
N ARG A 908 -14.36 48.36 -42.93
CA ARG A 908 -14.82 47.75 -44.19
C ARG A 908 -14.98 48.84 -45.26
N GLU A 909 -15.60 49.96 -44.90
CA GLU A 909 -15.76 51.14 -45.79
C GLU A 909 -14.41 51.75 -46.19
N SER A 910 -13.40 51.77 -45.33
CA SER A 910 -12.04 52.22 -45.63
C SER A 910 -11.25 51.22 -46.50
N LYS A 911 -11.62 49.93 -46.54
CA LYS A 911 -11.03 48.90 -47.43
C LYS A 911 -11.67 48.88 -48.81
N ASP A 912 -12.99 49.20 -48.89
CA ASP A 912 -13.70 49.26 -50.20
C ASP A 912 -13.43 50.59 -50.94
N GLY A 913 -12.93 51.66 -50.25
CA GLY A 913 -12.56 52.92 -50.85
C GLY A 913 -11.20 52.94 -51.51
N THR A 914 -10.44 51.81 -51.51
CA THR A 914 -9.05 51.77 -52.03
C THR A 914 -8.91 50.91 -53.29
N ILE A 915 -10.01 50.67 -54.04
CA ILE A 915 -9.93 50.02 -55.37
C ILE A 915 -10.55 51.01 -56.38
N GLY A 916 -9.71 51.93 -56.90
CA GLY A 916 -10.08 52.78 -58.04
C GLY A 916 -9.28 54.02 -58.15
N SER A 917 -8.01 53.96 -58.62
CA SER A 917 -7.42 54.80 -59.61
C SER A 917 -5.89 54.55 -59.67
N ASP A 918 -5.54 54.03 -60.80
CA ASP A 918 -4.19 53.91 -61.35
C ASP A 918 -3.58 55.33 -61.69
N ASP A 919 -2.26 55.33 -61.75
CA ASP A 919 -1.37 56.30 -62.40
C ASP A 919 -0.72 57.41 -61.62
N GLY A 920 0.60 57.26 -61.57
CA GLY A 920 1.55 58.34 -61.99
C GLY A 920 2.26 59.16 -60.91
N SER A 921 3.51 58.83 -60.71
CA SER A 921 4.67 59.74 -60.63
C SER A 921 4.92 60.64 -59.41
N SER A 922 6.19 60.48 -58.98
CA SER A 922 7.07 61.49 -58.39
C SER A 922 6.90 61.99 -56.94
N SER A 923 7.93 61.64 -56.16
CA SER A 923 8.41 62.46 -55.04
C SER A 923 8.77 63.87 -55.43
N PRO A 924 8.87 64.90 -54.56
CA PRO A 924 9.82 64.95 -53.45
C PRO A 924 9.39 65.76 -52.20
N ASP A 925 10.23 65.58 -51.16
CA ASP A 925 10.67 66.49 -50.10
C ASP A 925 9.81 67.59 -49.51
N SER A 926 9.92 67.70 -48.22
CA SER A 926 10.23 68.79 -47.32
C SER A 926 9.24 69.07 -46.18
N SER A 927 9.67 68.80 -45.01
CA SER A 927 10.05 69.73 -43.91
C SER A 927 8.97 70.46 -43.11
N THR A 928 9.26 70.48 -41.86
CA THR A 928 8.90 71.49 -40.82
C THR A 928 7.57 71.24 -40.08
N SER A 929 7.52 71.27 -38.87
CA SER A 929 8.15 71.78 -37.63
C SER A 929 7.12 71.81 -36.53
N SER A 930 7.61 71.61 -35.37
CA SER A 930 7.40 72.30 -34.05
C SER A 930 6.08 71.94 -33.35
N SER A 931 5.99 71.84 -32.08
CA SER A 931 6.77 72.18 -30.91
C SER A 931 6.03 71.60 -29.68
N ASP A 932 6.64 71.25 -28.71
CA ASP A 932 7.08 71.66 -27.36
C ASP A 932 6.21 70.88 -26.31
N ASP A 933 6.61 70.49 -25.26
CA ASP A 933 7.57 70.67 -24.20
C ASP A 933 7.31 69.61 -23.12
N GLU A 934 8.06 69.15 -22.28
CA GLU A 934 9.21 69.39 -21.50
C GLU A 934 9.38 68.39 -20.38
N GLN A 935 10.60 68.11 -20.12
CA GLN A 935 11.29 67.80 -18.87
C GLN A 935 11.02 66.47 -18.16
N GLY A 936 11.98 65.76 -17.75
CA GLY A 936 13.41 66.02 -17.57
C GLY A 936 14.10 64.87 -16.79
N LYS A 937 15.36 64.78 -17.16
CA LYS A 937 16.59 64.53 -16.38
C LYS A 937 16.93 63.09 -15.93
N LYS A 938 17.96 62.53 -16.58
CA LYS A 938 19.39 62.39 -16.13
C LYS A 938 19.64 61.16 -15.27
N ALA A 939 20.68 60.37 -15.41
CA ALA A 939 21.93 60.42 -16.13
C ALA A 939 22.71 59.10 -15.95
N ARG A 940 23.51 58.75 -17.00
CA ARG A 940 24.92 58.23 -16.98
C ARG A 940 25.18 56.92 -16.25
N SER A 941 26.02 56.00 -16.73
CA SER A 941 27.18 56.04 -17.66
C SER A 941 27.62 54.57 -17.92
N SER A 942 27.94 54.21 -19.19
CA SER A 942 29.27 53.77 -19.68
C SER A 942 29.89 52.57 -18.92
N THR A 943 30.42 51.53 -19.57
CA THR A 943 31.42 51.39 -20.62
C THR A 943 31.53 49.92 -21.00
N ASP A 944 31.55 49.57 -22.24
CA ASP A 944 32.68 49.06 -23.02
C ASP A 944 33.28 47.72 -22.56
N SER A 945 33.33 46.62 -23.32
CA SER A 945 34.22 46.38 -24.47
C SER A 945 34.31 44.90 -24.86
N LYS A 946 34.31 44.65 -26.16
CA LYS A 946 35.13 43.68 -26.89
C LYS A 946 34.74 42.20 -26.98
N ARG A 947 34.34 41.89 -28.22
CA ARG A 947 34.60 40.57 -28.89
C ARG A 947 36.10 40.37 -29.12
N PRO A 948 36.56 39.09 -29.38
CA PRO A 948 36.78 38.79 -30.81
C PRO A 948 36.39 37.36 -31.25
N ARG A 949 36.29 37.24 -32.57
CA ARG A 949 36.13 36.04 -33.40
C ARG A 949 37.43 35.20 -33.48
N SER A 950 37.28 33.87 -33.74
CA SER A 950 38.03 33.06 -34.71
C SER A 950 37.37 31.67 -34.79
N SER A 951 36.79 31.16 -35.81
CA SER A 951 37.19 30.64 -37.14
C SER A 951 38.13 29.40 -37.11
N TYR A 952 37.76 28.44 -37.94
CA TYR A 952 38.36 27.18 -38.38
C TYR A 952 37.70 25.92 -37.82
N GLY A 953 37.27 24.87 -38.52
CA GLY A 953 37.39 24.52 -39.93
C GLY A 953 37.23 23.02 -40.01
N ASN A 954 36.37 22.57 -40.86
CA ASN A 954 36.30 21.31 -41.63
C ASN A 954 37.16 20.10 -41.22
N SER A 955 36.58 18.90 -41.08
CA SER A 955 36.62 17.84 -42.14
C SER A 955 36.25 16.44 -41.62
N SER A 956 35.46 15.76 -42.48
CA SER A 956 35.51 14.34 -42.87
C SER A 956 35.01 13.23 -41.92
N LYS A 957 34.00 12.56 -42.39
CA LYS A 957 33.60 11.14 -42.28
C LYS A 957 34.71 10.20 -42.78
N PRO A 958 34.65 8.82 -42.71
CA PRO A 958 33.55 7.94 -42.34
C PRO A 958 33.97 6.60 -41.68
N ALA A 959 32.91 5.80 -41.33
CA ALA A 959 32.78 4.33 -41.44
C ALA A 959 33.43 3.38 -40.44
N GLY A 960 32.63 2.38 -40.06
CA GLY A 960 33.07 1.05 -39.66
C GLY A 960 32.27 0.35 -38.57
N HIS A 961 31.28 -0.45 -38.94
CA HIS A 961 30.74 -1.58 -38.21
C HIS A 961 31.81 -2.66 -37.91
N PRO A 962 31.65 -3.63 -37.02
CA PRO A 962 30.40 -4.35 -36.74
C PRO A 962 29.81 -4.16 -35.36
#